data_b13eae3b045655ec87cf560bec0f439b
#
_entry.id   b13eae3b045655ec87cf560bec0f439b
#
_cell.length_a   1.000
_cell.length_b   1.000
_cell.length_c   1.000
_cell.angle_alpha   90.00
_cell.angle_beta   90.00
_cell.angle_gamma   90.00
#
_symmetry.space_group_name_H-M   'P 1'
#
loop_
_entity.id
_entity.type
_entity.pdbx_description
1 polymer ?
#
loop_
_entity_poly.entity_id
_entity_poly.type
_entity_poly.pdbx_seq_one_letter_code
_entity_poly.pdbx_strand_id
1 'polypeptide(L)'
;MNSLFYTKMAVSNIRKNKKIFFPYIIMGIFSVMMYYMMVSLMNNDGIRKMPYSDNILALLPIGLWVARIFIVVFLFYINSFLMKQRLKEIGLYNILGMEKRHIAVMMFFENVFVFITVFVSGMILGMVFSKLMFLILMKMIAVSSVPKFQMEMTSVFMTGGYFLAIYFVTFLYNLCKIHLSNPVELLHGTEAGEKEPKTKILMTLIGLCCIGFGYYFALTTKSPMAAMNTFFIAVILVVIGTYALFTAGSIALLKLMRKNKHFYYRTGHFFSISGMIYRMKQNAAGLANICILSTMVLISISTTVSLYAGIQTTIAARSPKEIDVTANLSDYEDTAAVDEEIAKINEAHQVTVKDYTAVHSMGMITANGGDGKYTLADGKGLVIADEKQGVYMEVISLDEYNTVCHTGETLKDGEVLLYTQNKELKGQTSMQMQIGTAVNDYQIASYLPEPEMDFGLQAYSGAVKCLLVVVPGKEDVQKWRQQALEAGNMQNLQYCVQYNTNLSKQESQKLTEDLYRIDIESAYVEAENSYEMAEQLYQIYGGLLFVGLFIGILFLMATALIIYYKQISEGYQDKKRFEIMQNVGMSLTEVKKTIRSQVLMVFFLPLVAAGIHIAVSFRIIQMMVRMLAMGETKLFGMCTLITLGIFCVIYGLVYAFTAKSYYNIVRVKA
;
A
#
# COMPACT_ATOMS: atom_id res chain seq x y z
N MET A 1 -9.63 -52.55 9.27
CA MET A 1 -10.19 -51.60 10.30
C MET A 1 -11.29 -50.76 9.66
N ASN A 2 -12.45 -50.61 10.36
CA ASN A 2 -13.62 -49.94 9.80
C ASN A 2 -13.38 -48.40 9.64
N SER A 3 -13.88 -47.78 8.56
CA SER A 3 -13.82 -46.35 8.34
C SER A 3 -14.37 -45.53 9.51
N LEU A 4 -15.34 -46.07 10.22
CA LEU A 4 -15.97 -45.49 11.42
C LEU A 4 -14.97 -45.32 12.59
N PHE A 5 -13.95 -46.18 12.68
CA PHE A 5 -12.89 -46.08 13.68
C PHE A 5 -11.99 -44.87 13.44
N TYR A 6 -11.57 -44.68 12.19
CA TYR A 6 -10.70 -43.53 11.83
C TYR A 6 -11.44 -42.18 11.99
N THR A 7 -12.73 -42.16 11.68
CA THR A 7 -13.59 -40.98 11.85
C THR A 7 -13.71 -40.59 13.33
N LYS A 8 -14.01 -41.58 14.21
CA LYS A 8 -14.07 -41.33 15.67
C LYS A 8 -12.71 -40.88 16.22
N MET A 9 -11.62 -41.47 15.73
CA MET A 9 -10.26 -41.09 16.14
C MET A 9 -9.91 -39.68 15.70
N ALA A 10 -10.24 -39.31 14.48
CA ALA A 10 -10.04 -37.96 13.94
C ALA A 10 -10.78 -36.89 14.77
N VAL A 11 -12.05 -37.09 15.07
CA VAL A 11 -12.85 -36.18 15.91
C VAL A 11 -12.28 -36.09 17.32
N SER A 12 -11.90 -37.24 17.92
CA SER A 12 -11.28 -37.29 19.25
C SER A 12 -9.96 -36.51 19.29
N ASN A 13 -9.12 -36.63 18.25
CA ASN A 13 -7.84 -35.90 18.13
C ASN A 13 -8.05 -34.40 18.06
N ILE A 14 -8.98 -33.92 17.21
CA ILE A 14 -9.31 -32.50 17.10
C ILE A 14 -9.78 -31.96 18.47
N ARG A 15 -10.62 -32.73 19.17
CA ARG A 15 -11.20 -32.34 20.47
C ARG A 15 -10.15 -32.32 21.60
N LYS A 16 -9.25 -33.30 21.64
CA LYS A 16 -8.15 -33.37 22.61
C LYS A 16 -7.12 -32.27 22.38
N ASN A 17 -6.81 -31.96 21.11
CA ASN A 17 -5.83 -30.95 20.72
C ASN A 17 -6.46 -29.59 20.38
N LYS A 18 -7.60 -29.27 21.01
CA LYS A 18 -8.34 -28.03 20.74
C LYS A 18 -7.50 -26.75 20.84
N LYS A 19 -6.50 -26.68 21.72
CA LYS A 19 -5.61 -25.52 21.87
C LYS A 19 -4.80 -25.22 20.62
N ILE A 20 -4.55 -26.24 19.77
CA ILE A 20 -3.75 -26.12 18.55
C ILE A 20 -4.68 -26.01 17.33
N PHE A 21 -5.77 -26.81 17.28
CA PHE A 21 -6.72 -26.81 16.16
C PHE A 21 -7.63 -25.58 16.13
N PHE A 22 -8.08 -25.08 17.30
CA PHE A 22 -9.04 -23.98 17.37
C PHE A 22 -8.55 -22.68 16.68
N PRO A 23 -7.31 -22.21 16.89
CA PRO A 23 -6.83 -21.04 16.15
C PRO A 23 -6.65 -21.31 14.65
N TYR A 24 -6.30 -22.55 14.25
CA TYR A 24 -6.21 -22.94 12.84
C TYR A 24 -7.59 -22.87 12.17
N ILE A 25 -8.63 -23.39 12.84
CA ILE A 25 -10.01 -23.34 12.35
C ILE A 25 -10.52 -21.91 12.27
N ILE A 26 -10.29 -21.09 13.30
CA ILE A 26 -10.71 -19.67 13.30
C ILE A 26 -10.09 -18.93 12.13
N MET A 27 -8.80 -19.14 11.90
CA MET A 27 -8.14 -18.47 10.78
C MET A 27 -8.63 -18.95 9.42
N GLY A 28 -8.88 -20.26 9.29
CA GLY A 28 -9.50 -20.79 8.09
C GLY A 28 -10.87 -20.15 7.83
N ILE A 29 -11.73 -20.08 8.87
CA ILE A 29 -13.05 -19.43 8.81
C ILE A 29 -12.91 -17.97 8.37
N PHE A 30 -11.99 -17.23 9.00
CA PHE A 30 -11.74 -15.83 8.66
C PHE A 30 -11.23 -15.68 7.21
N SER A 31 -10.33 -16.56 6.76
CA SER A 31 -9.81 -16.55 5.40
C SER A 31 -10.91 -16.83 4.37
N VAL A 32 -11.78 -17.82 4.61
CA VAL A 32 -12.94 -18.11 3.74
C VAL A 32 -13.90 -16.93 3.70
N MET A 33 -14.23 -16.37 4.87
CA MET A 33 -15.10 -15.20 4.99
C MET A 33 -14.57 -14.01 4.18
N MET A 34 -13.31 -13.63 4.41
CA MET A 34 -12.69 -12.49 3.72
C MET A 34 -12.62 -12.73 2.21
N TYR A 35 -12.18 -13.90 1.79
CA TYR A 35 -12.09 -14.23 0.37
C TYR A 35 -13.46 -14.17 -0.32
N TYR A 36 -14.48 -14.80 0.29
CA TYR A 36 -15.84 -14.76 -0.24
C TYR A 36 -16.38 -13.34 -0.38
N MET A 37 -16.19 -12.49 0.65
CA MET A 37 -16.63 -11.10 0.60
C MET A 37 -16.02 -10.36 -0.58
N MET A 38 -14.72 -10.52 -0.84
CA MET A 38 -14.04 -9.85 -1.95
C MET A 38 -14.53 -10.37 -3.32
N VAL A 39 -14.67 -11.70 -3.47
CA VAL A 39 -15.18 -12.31 -4.70
C VAL A 39 -16.65 -11.90 -4.95
N SER A 40 -17.46 -11.82 -3.89
CA SER A 40 -18.85 -11.38 -3.98
C SER A 40 -18.98 -9.94 -4.43
N LEU A 41 -18.09 -9.03 -3.98
CA LEU A 41 -18.06 -7.65 -4.45
C LEU A 41 -17.64 -7.55 -5.92
N MET A 42 -16.62 -8.30 -6.32
CA MET A 42 -16.12 -8.30 -7.71
C MET A 42 -17.16 -8.79 -8.72
N ASN A 43 -17.99 -9.77 -8.33
CA ASN A 43 -19.02 -10.34 -9.18
C ASN A 43 -20.38 -9.64 -9.07
N ASN A 44 -20.50 -8.58 -8.25
CA ASN A 44 -21.80 -7.94 -8.00
C ASN A 44 -22.25 -7.10 -9.19
N ASP A 45 -23.39 -7.46 -9.79
CA ASP A 45 -23.97 -6.73 -10.94
C ASP A 45 -24.35 -5.29 -10.60
N GLY A 46 -24.65 -4.99 -9.34
CA GLY A 46 -24.94 -3.63 -8.91
C GLY A 46 -23.72 -2.71 -9.07
N ILE A 47 -22.51 -3.20 -8.78
CA ILE A 47 -21.27 -2.44 -8.98
C ILE A 47 -21.01 -2.20 -10.47
N ARG A 48 -21.20 -3.25 -11.31
CA ARG A 48 -20.94 -3.17 -12.75
C ARG A 48 -21.80 -2.15 -13.50
N LYS A 49 -22.98 -1.84 -12.97
CA LYS A 49 -23.94 -0.91 -13.58
C LYS A 49 -23.78 0.54 -13.09
N MET A 50 -22.83 0.81 -12.25
CA MET A 50 -22.57 2.17 -11.75
C MET A 50 -21.79 2.99 -12.79
N PRO A 51 -21.99 4.32 -12.82
CA PRO A 51 -21.12 5.22 -13.57
C PRO A 51 -19.65 5.03 -13.11
N TYR A 52 -18.73 5.09 -14.04
CA TYR A 52 -17.28 4.94 -13.78
C TYR A 52 -16.88 3.64 -13.03
N SER A 53 -17.71 2.59 -13.11
CA SER A 53 -17.48 1.31 -12.42
C SER A 53 -16.15 0.66 -12.78
N ASP A 54 -15.59 0.96 -13.95
CA ASP A 54 -14.31 0.44 -14.43
C ASP A 54 -13.15 0.76 -13.46
N ASN A 55 -13.18 1.92 -12.80
CA ASN A 55 -12.19 2.29 -11.78
C ASN A 55 -12.17 1.29 -10.61
N ILE A 56 -13.34 0.91 -10.10
CA ILE A 56 -13.46 -0.04 -8.98
C ILE A 56 -13.16 -1.46 -9.46
N LEU A 57 -13.69 -1.84 -10.64
CA LEU A 57 -13.47 -3.15 -11.22
C LEU A 57 -12.01 -3.41 -11.63
N ALA A 58 -11.21 -2.37 -11.82
CA ALA A 58 -9.76 -2.48 -11.97
C ALA A 58 -9.04 -2.72 -10.62
N LEU A 59 -9.53 -2.15 -9.52
CA LEU A 59 -8.88 -2.21 -8.21
C LEU A 59 -9.20 -3.49 -7.42
N LEU A 60 -10.45 -3.95 -7.42
CA LEU A 60 -10.88 -5.13 -6.66
C LEU A 60 -10.10 -6.41 -7.02
N PRO A 61 -9.81 -6.72 -8.31
CA PRO A 61 -9.00 -7.87 -8.68
C PRO A 61 -7.58 -7.81 -8.11
N ILE A 62 -6.95 -6.62 -8.05
CA ILE A 62 -5.60 -6.45 -7.46
C ILE A 62 -5.64 -6.86 -5.99
N GLY A 63 -6.61 -6.36 -5.22
CA GLY A 63 -6.83 -6.75 -3.84
C GLY A 63 -7.06 -8.25 -3.66
N LEU A 64 -7.87 -8.84 -4.55
CA LEU A 64 -8.15 -10.27 -4.54
C LEU A 64 -6.90 -11.11 -4.83
N TRP A 65 -6.04 -10.71 -5.78
CA TRP A 65 -4.78 -11.39 -6.07
C TRP A 65 -3.82 -11.36 -4.88
N VAL A 66 -3.66 -10.21 -4.24
CA VAL A 66 -2.85 -10.09 -3.02
C VAL A 66 -3.41 -10.98 -1.92
N ALA A 67 -4.73 -10.96 -1.68
CA ALA A 67 -5.38 -11.81 -0.69
C ALA A 67 -5.19 -13.30 -1.00
N ARG A 68 -5.31 -13.73 -2.27
CA ARG A 68 -5.08 -15.12 -2.70
C ARG A 68 -3.68 -15.60 -2.33
N ILE A 69 -2.66 -14.88 -2.79
CA ILE A 69 -1.27 -15.26 -2.50
C ILE A 69 -1.05 -15.34 -0.99
N PHE A 70 -1.52 -14.35 -0.27
CA PHE A 70 -1.35 -14.27 1.18
C PHE A 70 -2.06 -15.41 1.92
N ILE A 71 -3.31 -15.73 1.59
CA ILE A 71 -4.08 -16.81 2.22
C ILE A 71 -3.38 -18.16 2.03
N VAL A 72 -2.87 -18.45 0.82
CA VAL A 72 -2.10 -19.68 0.56
C VAL A 72 -0.87 -19.74 1.47
N VAL A 73 0.00 -18.73 1.39
CA VAL A 73 1.25 -18.69 2.17
C VAL A 73 0.95 -18.84 3.66
N PHE A 74 -0.07 -18.15 4.13
CA PHE A 74 -0.40 -18.11 5.54
C PHE A 74 -1.04 -19.41 6.05
N LEU A 75 -1.97 -20.01 5.33
CA LEU A 75 -2.54 -21.31 5.69
C LEU A 75 -1.49 -22.41 5.67
N PHE A 76 -0.55 -22.39 4.72
CA PHE A 76 0.59 -23.28 4.72
C PHE A 76 1.51 -23.08 5.92
N TYR A 77 1.79 -21.84 6.30
CA TYR A 77 2.59 -21.52 7.47
C TYR A 77 1.98 -22.10 8.75
N ILE A 78 0.67 -21.86 8.96
CA ILE A 78 -0.04 -22.35 10.15
C ILE A 78 -0.15 -23.88 10.13
N ASN A 79 -0.46 -24.48 8.97
CA ASN A 79 -0.50 -25.92 8.82
C ASN A 79 0.86 -26.57 9.13
N SER A 80 1.97 -25.97 8.66
CA SER A 80 3.32 -26.45 8.99
C SER A 80 3.61 -26.38 10.49
N PHE A 81 3.11 -25.35 11.16
CA PHE A 81 3.24 -25.20 12.61
C PHE A 81 2.40 -26.27 13.35
N LEU A 82 1.15 -26.47 12.96
CA LEU A 82 0.25 -27.49 13.49
C LEU A 82 0.90 -28.88 13.36
N MET A 83 1.45 -29.19 12.20
CA MET A 83 2.13 -30.47 11.95
C MET A 83 3.35 -30.66 12.84
N LYS A 84 4.18 -29.63 13.06
CA LYS A 84 5.33 -29.73 13.97
C LYS A 84 4.93 -30.14 15.39
N GLN A 85 3.82 -29.62 15.89
CA GLN A 85 3.34 -29.95 17.24
C GLN A 85 2.80 -31.39 17.33
N ARG A 86 2.24 -31.91 16.23
CA ARG A 86 1.65 -33.25 16.16
C ARG A 86 2.62 -34.38 15.82
N LEU A 87 3.81 -34.03 15.31
CA LEU A 87 4.80 -35.05 14.92
C LEU A 87 5.12 -36.04 16.04
N LYS A 88 5.14 -35.60 17.30
CA LYS A 88 5.34 -36.50 18.46
C LYS A 88 4.20 -37.52 18.63
N GLU A 89 2.94 -37.07 18.49
CA GLU A 89 1.76 -37.95 18.60
C GLU A 89 1.75 -38.97 17.45
N ILE A 90 2.07 -38.49 16.24
CA ILE A 90 2.16 -39.32 15.05
C ILE A 90 3.28 -40.37 15.19
N GLY A 91 4.44 -39.98 15.74
CA GLY A 91 5.53 -40.91 16.07
C GLY A 91 5.11 -41.96 17.07
N LEU A 92 4.36 -41.58 18.13
CA LEU A 92 3.83 -42.48 19.13
C LEU A 92 2.87 -43.52 18.51
N TYR A 93 1.94 -43.07 17.64
CA TYR A 93 1.02 -43.99 16.95
C TYR A 93 1.78 -45.01 16.10
N ASN A 94 2.88 -44.61 15.45
CA ASN A 94 3.67 -45.50 14.64
C ASN A 94 4.42 -46.56 15.50
N ILE A 95 4.95 -46.17 16.68
CA ILE A 95 5.60 -47.09 17.62
C ILE A 95 4.58 -48.05 18.23
N LEU A 96 3.33 -47.60 18.46
CA LEU A 96 2.24 -48.44 18.92
C LEU A 96 1.69 -49.40 17.85
N GLY A 97 2.32 -49.47 16.67
CA GLY A 97 2.00 -50.41 15.59
C GLY A 97 1.06 -49.90 14.51
N MET A 98 0.71 -48.59 14.48
CA MET A 98 -0.07 -48.04 13.36
C MET A 98 0.87 -47.84 12.14
N GLU A 99 0.57 -48.50 11.03
CA GLU A 99 1.24 -48.24 9.76
C GLU A 99 1.00 -46.83 9.26
N LYS A 100 1.96 -46.28 8.48
CA LYS A 100 1.86 -44.91 7.89
C LYS A 100 0.59 -44.73 7.07
N ARG A 101 0.07 -45.74 6.38
CA ARG A 101 -1.20 -45.68 5.63
C ARG A 101 -2.42 -45.46 6.52
N HIS A 102 -2.45 -46.08 7.71
CA HIS A 102 -3.55 -45.89 8.67
C HIS A 102 -3.54 -44.47 9.27
N ILE A 103 -2.34 -43.95 9.53
CA ILE A 103 -2.15 -42.55 9.94
C ILE A 103 -2.60 -41.58 8.84
N ALA A 104 -2.27 -41.89 7.57
CA ALA A 104 -2.72 -41.08 6.43
C ALA A 104 -4.24 -41.01 6.29
N VAL A 105 -4.95 -42.14 6.45
CA VAL A 105 -6.43 -42.19 6.43
C VAL A 105 -7.02 -41.40 7.59
N MET A 106 -6.47 -41.52 8.79
CA MET A 106 -6.90 -40.72 9.94
C MET A 106 -6.76 -39.22 9.66
N MET A 107 -5.60 -38.80 9.12
CA MET A 107 -5.36 -37.40 8.78
C MET A 107 -6.25 -36.91 7.65
N PHE A 108 -6.61 -37.76 6.69
CA PHE A 108 -7.58 -37.43 5.67
C PHE A 108 -8.92 -37.03 6.30
N PHE A 109 -9.47 -37.85 7.20
CA PHE A 109 -10.71 -37.51 7.90
C PHE A 109 -10.58 -36.24 8.75
N GLU A 110 -9.44 -36.03 9.44
CA GLU A 110 -9.20 -34.80 10.18
C GLU A 110 -9.22 -33.58 9.26
N ASN A 111 -8.55 -33.64 8.10
CA ASN A 111 -8.50 -32.56 7.12
C ASN A 111 -9.89 -32.27 6.54
N VAL A 112 -10.66 -33.30 6.23
CA VAL A 112 -12.05 -33.17 5.73
C VAL A 112 -12.94 -32.51 6.78
N PHE A 113 -12.89 -32.93 8.04
CA PHE A 113 -13.68 -32.31 9.12
C PHE A 113 -13.31 -30.84 9.34
N VAL A 114 -12.01 -30.54 9.35
CA VAL A 114 -11.54 -29.16 9.46
C VAL A 114 -12.01 -28.34 8.26
N PHE A 115 -11.85 -28.84 7.01
CA PHE A 115 -12.29 -28.16 5.81
C PHE A 115 -13.80 -27.88 5.83
N ILE A 116 -14.63 -28.88 6.13
CA ILE A 116 -16.10 -28.69 6.20
C ILE A 116 -16.45 -27.64 7.25
N THR A 117 -15.88 -27.72 8.44
CA THR A 117 -16.15 -26.78 9.53
C THR A 117 -15.75 -25.35 9.13
N VAL A 118 -14.55 -25.19 8.56
CA VAL A 118 -14.01 -23.90 8.12
C VAL A 118 -14.83 -23.34 6.97
N PHE A 119 -15.11 -24.15 5.96
CA PHE A 119 -15.82 -23.71 4.76
C PHE A 119 -17.26 -23.30 5.08
N VAL A 120 -18.02 -24.17 5.75
CA VAL A 120 -19.43 -23.88 6.08
C VAL A 120 -19.54 -22.65 6.99
N SER A 121 -18.76 -22.61 8.07
CA SER A 121 -18.80 -21.46 8.99
C SER A 121 -18.30 -20.18 8.33
N GLY A 122 -17.23 -20.25 7.55
CA GLY A 122 -16.67 -19.11 6.83
C GLY A 122 -17.61 -18.58 5.75
N MET A 123 -18.28 -19.46 5.02
CA MET A 123 -19.30 -19.09 4.02
C MET A 123 -20.50 -18.40 4.66
N ILE A 124 -21.04 -18.96 5.74
CA ILE A 124 -22.17 -18.34 6.47
C ILE A 124 -21.81 -16.93 6.93
N LEU A 125 -20.65 -16.77 7.59
CA LEU A 125 -20.18 -15.46 8.02
C LEU A 125 -19.88 -14.54 6.82
N GLY A 126 -19.27 -15.07 5.77
CA GLY A 126 -19.00 -14.31 4.55
C GLY A 126 -20.27 -13.78 3.88
N MET A 127 -21.33 -14.59 3.79
CA MET A 127 -22.63 -14.17 3.27
C MET A 127 -23.28 -13.10 4.13
N VAL A 128 -23.26 -13.26 5.46
CA VAL A 128 -23.82 -12.28 6.39
C VAL A 128 -23.10 -10.93 6.31
N PHE A 129 -21.76 -10.96 6.28
CA PHE A 129 -20.96 -9.75 6.26
C PHE A 129 -20.76 -9.14 4.87
N SER A 130 -21.03 -9.87 3.78
CA SER A 130 -20.84 -9.37 2.41
C SER A 130 -21.68 -8.12 2.11
N LYS A 131 -22.95 -8.10 2.58
CA LYS A 131 -23.82 -6.91 2.44
C LYS A 131 -23.27 -5.71 3.23
N LEU A 132 -22.74 -5.96 4.43
CA LEU A 132 -22.13 -4.89 5.23
C LEU A 132 -20.89 -4.32 4.51
N MET A 133 -20.02 -5.19 3.99
CA MET A 133 -18.83 -4.78 3.25
C MET A 133 -19.18 -4.01 1.96
N PHE A 134 -20.24 -4.45 1.27
CA PHE A 134 -20.79 -3.72 0.14
C PHE A 134 -21.23 -2.31 0.51
N LEU A 135 -21.98 -2.15 1.62
CA LEU A 135 -22.43 -0.84 2.11
C LEU A 135 -21.25 0.05 2.54
N ILE A 136 -20.23 -0.54 3.16
CA ILE A 136 -18.99 0.19 3.51
C ILE A 136 -18.29 0.67 2.25
N LEU A 137 -18.13 -0.18 1.22
CA LEU A 137 -17.55 0.22 -0.06
C LEU A 137 -18.35 1.36 -0.68
N MET A 138 -19.69 1.23 -0.80
CA MET A 138 -20.55 2.28 -1.36
C MET A 138 -20.41 3.62 -0.64
N LYS A 139 -20.29 3.58 0.69
CA LYS A 139 -20.07 4.79 1.49
C LYS A 139 -18.68 5.40 1.24
N MET A 140 -17.64 4.58 1.10
CA MET A 140 -16.28 5.05 0.84
C MET A 140 -16.12 5.69 -0.52
N ILE A 141 -16.83 5.16 -1.53
CA ILE A 141 -16.81 5.71 -2.88
C ILE A 141 -17.86 6.81 -3.11
N ALA A 142 -18.54 7.25 -2.03
CA ALA A 142 -19.50 8.36 -2.02
C ALA A 142 -20.61 8.28 -3.08
N VAL A 143 -21.13 7.06 -3.37
CA VAL A 143 -22.19 6.87 -4.37
C VAL A 143 -23.50 7.49 -3.92
N SER A 144 -24.11 8.30 -4.79
CA SER A 144 -25.38 9.00 -4.53
C SER A 144 -26.58 8.04 -4.44
N SER A 145 -26.58 6.96 -5.24
CA SER A 145 -27.65 5.96 -5.26
C SER A 145 -27.05 4.55 -5.10
N VAL A 146 -27.28 3.96 -3.93
CA VAL A 146 -26.74 2.62 -3.61
C VAL A 146 -27.47 1.55 -4.45
N PRO A 147 -26.75 0.83 -5.34
CA PRO A 147 -27.34 -0.22 -6.15
C PRO A 147 -27.80 -1.41 -5.30
N LYS A 148 -28.64 -2.26 -5.89
CA LYS A 148 -29.11 -3.48 -5.20
C LYS A 148 -27.96 -4.48 -5.03
N PHE A 149 -27.74 -4.92 -3.81
CA PHE A 149 -26.84 -6.03 -3.53
C PHE A 149 -27.45 -7.36 -3.99
N GLN A 150 -26.74 -8.10 -4.81
CA GLN A 150 -27.12 -9.43 -5.28
C GLN A 150 -26.06 -10.45 -4.87
N MET A 151 -26.50 -11.63 -4.43
CA MET A 151 -25.59 -12.74 -4.13
C MET A 151 -25.43 -13.62 -5.37
N GLU A 152 -24.23 -13.62 -5.92
CA GLU A 152 -23.88 -14.42 -7.09
C GLU A 152 -23.42 -15.83 -6.68
N MET A 153 -24.07 -16.86 -7.21
CA MET A 153 -23.72 -18.27 -6.95
C MET A 153 -22.31 -18.60 -7.46
N THR A 154 -21.86 -17.93 -8.49
CA THR A 154 -20.50 -18.00 -9.01
C THR A 154 -19.44 -17.73 -7.92
N SER A 155 -19.70 -16.78 -7.02
CA SER A 155 -18.81 -16.45 -5.91
C SER A 155 -18.66 -17.59 -4.90
N VAL A 156 -19.74 -18.37 -4.70
CA VAL A 156 -19.72 -19.56 -3.83
C VAL A 156 -18.85 -20.64 -4.42
N PHE A 157 -19.03 -20.95 -5.73
CA PHE A 157 -18.24 -21.96 -6.41
C PHE A 157 -16.77 -21.57 -6.53
N MET A 158 -16.46 -20.32 -6.85
CA MET A 158 -15.07 -19.82 -6.89
C MET A 158 -14.38 -19.96 -5.53
N THR A 159 -15.07 -19.60 -4.45
CA THR A 159 -14.55 -19.74 -3.10
C THR A 159 -14.36 -21.20 -2.72
N GLY A 160 -15.35 -22.05 -3.01
CA GLY A 160 -15.29 -23.50 -2.75
C GLY A 160 -14.13 -24.17 -3.45
N GLY A 161 -13.98 -23.94 -4.75
CA GLY A 161 -12.88 -24.50 -5.55
C GLY A 161 -11.49 -24.06 -5.06
N TYR A 162 -11.34 -22.76 -4.72
CA TYR A 162 -10.09 -22.22 -4.23
C TYR A 162 -9.65 -22.85 -2.89
N PHE A 163 -10.55 -22.91 -1.89
CA PHE A 163 -10.22 -23.49 -0.60
C PHE A 163 -10.09 -25.01 -0.64
N LEU A 164 -10.89 -25.70 -1.47
CA LEU A 164 -10.71 -27.13 -1.70
C LEU A 164 -9.31 -27.44 -2.23
N ALA A 165 -8.82 -26.68 -3.19
CA ALA A 165 -7.48 -26.83 -3.72
C ALA A 165 -6.39 -26.60 -2.64
N ILE A 166 -6.52 -25.55 -1.82
CA ILE A 166 -5.56 -25.27 -0.73
C ILE A 166 -5.52 -26.42 0.28
N TYR A 167 -6.68 -26.87 0.77
CA TYR A 167 -6.75 -27.94 1.74
C TYR A 167 -6.27 -29.27 1.17
N PHE A 168 -6.51 -29.52 -0.11
CA PHE A 168 -5.97 -30.70 -0.80
C PHE A 168 -4.43 -30.67 -0.90
N VAL A 169 -3.85 -29.54 -1.32
CA VAL A 169 -2.40 -29.38 -1.43
C VAL A 169 -1.73 -29.44 -0.05
N THR A 170 -2.32 -28.83 0.98
CA THR A 170 -1.81 -28.93 2.36
C THR A 170 -1.89 -30.36 2.88
N PHE A 171 -2.91 -31.11 2.55
CA PHE A 171 -3.01 -32.53 2.87
C PHE A 171 -1.88 -33.35 2.21
N LEU A 172 -1.64 -33.15 0.91
CA LEU A 172 -0.53 -33.81 0.20
C LEU A 172 0.83 -33.48 0.82
N TYR A 173 1.06 -32.21 1.17
CA TYR A 173 2.26 -31.77 1.88
C TYR A 173 2.45 -32.52 3.21
N ASN A 174 1.37 -32.67 3.99
CA ASN A 174 1.40 -33.37 5.26
C ASN A 174 1.68 -34.86 5.08
N LEU A 175 1.12 -35.50 4.05
CA LEU A 175 1.40 -36.90 3.69
C LEU A 175 2.88 -37.11 3.33
N CYS A 176 3.42 -36.25 2.46
CA CYS A 176 4.84 -36.31 2.09
C CYS A 176 5.74 -36.19 3.31
N LYS A 177 5.41 -35.27 4.22
CA LYS A 177 6.19 -35.06 5.45
C LYS A 177 6.21 -36.31 6.37
N ILE A 178 5.08 -37.01 6.51
CA ILE A 178 5.00 -38.22 7.32
C ILE A 178 5.73 -39.39 6.63
N HIS A 179 5.57 -39.48 5.31
CA HIS A 179 6.23 -40.56 4.57
C HIS A 179 7.76 -40.50 4.66
N LEU A 180 8.32 -39.28 4.61
CA LEU A 180 9.75 -38.98 4.68
C LEU A 180 10.32 -39.01 6.12
N SER A 181 9.49 -39.03 7.15
CA SER A 181 9.95 -38.96 8.55
C SER A 181 10.26 -40.36 9.14
N ASN A 182 11.32 -40.43 9.92
CA ASN A 182 11.67 -41.64 10.71
C ASN A 182 10.98 -41.56 12.08
N PRO A 183 10.23 -42.61 12.50
CA PRO A 183 9.47 -42.62 13.75
C PRO A 183 10.33 -42.37 14.99
N VAL A 184 11.52 -42.91 15.02
CA VAL A 184 12.49 -42.80 16.13
C VAL A 184 13.01 -41.35 16.27
N GLU A 185 13.34 -40.71 15.16
CA GLU A 185 13.77 -39.31 15.15
C GLU A 185 12.66 -38.33 15.59
N LEU A 186 11.40 -38.71 15.35
CA LEU A 186 10.24 -37.90 15.77
C LEU A 186 10.05 -37.83 17.28
N LEU A 187 10.41 -38.91 18.00
CA LEU A 187 10.34 -38.97 19.46
C LEU A 187 11.54 -38.30 20.13
N HIS A 188 12.74 -38.57 19.63
CA HIS A 188 13.98 -38.07 20.23
C HIS A 188 14.40 -36.66 19.79
N GLY A 189 13.84 -36.15 18.70
CA GLY A 189 14.23 -34.86 18.12
C GLY A 189 14.07 -33.62 19.02
N THR A 190 13.41 -33.78 20.19
CA THR A 190 13.28 -32.71 21.19
C THR A 190 14.07 -32.94 22.48
N GLU A 191 14.64 -34.15 22.66
CA GLU A 191 15.43 -34.50 23.86
C GLU A 191 16.95 -34.43 23.60
N ALA A 192 17.38 -34.51 22.34
CA ALA A 192 18.77 -34.21 21.98
C ALA A 192 19.03 -32.75 22.32
N GLY A 193 19.90 -32.47 23.27
CA GLY A 193 20.24 -31.13 23.76
C GLY A 193 20.45 -30.17 22.60
N GLU A 194 19.79 -29.00 22.64
CA GLU A 194 19.86 -28.03 21.57
C GLU A 194 21.30 -27.57 21.36
N LYS A 195 21.90 -27.94 20.22
CA LYS A 195 23.20 -27.40 19.83
C LYS A 195 23.13 -25.91 19.65
N GLU A 196 24.10 -25.19 20.24
CA GLU A 196 24.20 -23.76 20.07
C GLU A 196 24.22 -23.38 18.57
N PRO A 197 23.40 -22.39 18.14
CA PRO A 197 23.35 -22.03 16.75
C PRO A 197 24.70 -21.49 16.25
N LYS A 198 25.15 -21.99 15.10
CA LYS A 198 26.34 -21.43 14.44
C LYS A 198 26.02 -20.05 13.91
N THR A 199 26.96 -19.12 14.04
CA THR A 199 26.83 -17.79 13.47
C THR A 199 27.00 -17.85 11.96
N LYS A 200 25.96 -17.52 11.21
CA LYS A 200 26.01 -17.46 9.74
C LYS A 200 26.42 -16.05 9.30
N ILE A 201 27.70 -15.73 9.40
CA ILE A 201 28.24 -14.38 9.14
C ILE A 201 27.91 -13.94 7.72
N LEU A 202 28.07 -14.79 6.72
CA LEU A 202 27.75 -14.47 5.33
C LEU A 202 26.28 -14.06 5.15
N MET A 203 25.34 -14.78 5.77
CA MET A 203 23.91 -14.45 5.72
C MET A 203 23.61 -13.12 6.43
N THR A 204 24.33 -12.82 7.51
CA THR A 204 24.22 -11.54 8.22
C THR A 204 24.71 -10.38 7.34
N LEU A 205 25.84 -10.56 6.66
CA LEU A 205 26.38 -9.56 5.72
C LEU A 205 25.44 -9.34 4.54
N ILE A 206 24.92 -10.40 3.93
CA ILE A 206 23.92 -10.32 2.88
C ILE A 206 22.69 -9.53 3.38
N GLY A 207 22.22 -9.83 4.59
CA GLY A 207 21.09 -9.11 5.19
C GLY A 207 21.34 -7.63 5.38
N LEU A 208 22.54 -7.25 5.87
CA LEU A 208 22.95 -5.85 6.01
C LEU A 208 23.08 -5.14 4.66
N CYS A 209 23.68 -5.78 3.67
CA CYS A 209 23.77 -5.25 2.32
C CYS A 209 22.40 -5.03 1.70
N CYS A 210 21.49 -6.02 1.79
CA CYS A 210 20.14 -5.92 1.23
C CYS A 210 19.36 -4.77 1.88
N ILE A 211 19.36 -4.63 3.22
CA ILE A 211 18.71 -3.50 3.89
C ILE A 211 19.40 -2.19 3.53
N GLY A 212 20.74 -2.16 3.51
CA GLY A 212 21.51 -0.97 3.17
C GLY A 212 21.17 -0.46 1.76
N PHE A 213 21.17 -1.33 0.76
CA PHE A 213 20.78 -0.97 -0.61
C PHE A 213 19.29 -0.61 -0.72
N GLY A 214 18.39 -1.35 -0.07
CA GLY A 214 16.97 -1.01 -0.03
C GLY A 214 16.72 0.38 0.55
N TYR A 215 17.39 0.72 1.66
CA TYR A 215 17.31 2.04 2.28
C TYR A 215 17.99 3.12 1.43
N TYR A 216 19.11 2.81 0.83
CA TYR A 216 19.78 3.71 -0.10
C TYR A 216 18.85 4.10 -1.25
N PHE A 217 18.20 3.15 -1.92
CA PHE A 217 17.23 3.45 -2.96
C PHE A 217 16.06 4.28 -2.44
N ALA A 218 15.51 3.94 -1.27
CA ALA A 218 14.38 4.68 -0.70
C ALA A 218 14.73 6.15 -0.37
N LEU A 219 15.96 6.44 0.04
CA LEU A 219 16.39 7.77 0.46
C LEU A 219 16.99 8.61 -0.68
N THR A 220 17.59 7.99 -1.70
CA THR A 220 18.29 8.69 -2.80
C THR A 220 17.44 8.94 -4.02
N THR A 221 16.32 8.24 -4.17
CA THR A 221 15.36 8.48 -5.25
C THR A 221 14.87 9.93 -5.20
N LYS A 222 14.95 10.63 -6.33
CA LYS A 222 14.66 12.06 -6.40
C LYS A 222 13.40 12.39 -7.17
N SER A 223 12.97 11.52 -8.09
CA SER A 223 11.79 11.77 -8.90
C SER A 223 10.67 10.77 -8.63
N PRO A 224 9.40 11.17 -8.79
CA PRO A 224 8.25 10.32 -8.59
C PRO A 224 8.19 9.11 -9.54
N MET A 225 8.58 9.28 -10.82
CA MET A 225 8.64 8.19 -11.80
C MET A 225 9.68 7.12 -11.44
N ALA A 226 10.91 7.56 -11.05
CA ALA A 226 11.92 6.63 -10.54
C ALA A 226 11.43 5.94 -9.26
N ALA A 227 10.65 6.61 -8.43
CA ALA A 227 10.10 6.02 -7.21
C ALA A 227 9.22 4.80 -7.52
N MET A 228 8.41 4.83 -8.57
CA MET A 228 7.57 3.67 -8.96
C MET A 228 8.40 2.42 -9.25
N ASN A 229 9.50 2.55 -9.98
CA ASN A 229 10.35 1.40 -10.33
C ASN A 229 11.24 0.98 -9.16
N THR A 230 11.86 1.94 -8.47
CA THR A 230 12.79 1.65 -7.38
C THR A 230 12.10 1.15 -6.12
N PHE A 231 10.84 1.52 -5.88
CA PHE A 231 10.06 1.09 -4.73
C PHE A 231 9.95 -0.44 -4.64
N PHE A 232 9.57 -1.11 -5.72
CA PHE A 232 9.42 -2.58 -5.72
C PHE A 232 10.76 -3.27 -5.47
N ILE A 233 11.85 -2.76 -6.06
CA ILE A 233 13.21 -3.30 -5.83
C ILE A 233 13.60 -3.11 -4.36
N ALA A 234 13.37 -1.91 -3.81
CA ALA A 234 13.67 -1.62 -2.41
C ALA A 234 12.87 -2.52 -1.45
N VAL A 235 11.57 -2.73 -1.71
CA VAL A 235 10.72 -3.63 -0.90
C VAL A 235 11.26 -5.05 -0.91
N ILE A 236 11.60 -5.61 -2.07
CA ILE A 236 12.16 -6.97 -2.18
C ILE A 236 13.47 -7.09 -1.39
N LEU A 237 14.37 -6.12 -1.53
CA LEU A 237 15.64 -6.09 -0.81
C LEU A 237 15.42 -6.00 0.71
N VAL A 238 14.50 -5.13 1.17
CA VAL A 238 14.18 -4.99 2.59
C VAL A 238 13.55 -6.27 3.14
N VAL A 239 12.67 -6.94 2.41
CA VAL A 239 12.06 -8.22 2.83
C VAL A 239 13.14 -9.30 2.98
N ILE A 240 14.00 -9.49 1.97
CA ILE A 240 15.10 -10.47 2.01
C ILE A 240 16.06 -10.13 3.17
N GLY A 241 16.44 -8.86 3.28
CA GLY A 241 17.33 -8.39 4.32
C GLY A 241 16.76 -8.56 5.73
N THR A 242 15.47 -8.28 5.92
CA THR A 242 14.76 -8.48 7.19
C THR A 242 14.76 -9.96 7.59
N TYR A 243 14.45 -10.86 6.65
CA TYR A 243 14.54 -12.30 6.91
C TYR A 243 15.94 -12.75 7.29
N ALA A 244 16.96 -12.29 6.58
CA ALA A 244 18.35 -12.62 6.84
C ALA A 244 18.83 -12.08 8.18
N LEU A 245 18.47 -10.82 8.53
CA LEU A 245 18.87 -10.22 9.81
C LEU A 245 18.15 -10.84 11.01
N PHE A 246 16.86 -11.15 10.91
CA PHE A 246 16.18 -11.86 12.00
C PHE A 246 16.72 -13.27 12.18
N THR A 247 17.07 -14.01 11.10
CA THR A 247 17.51 -15.40 11.19
C THR A 247 18.99 -15.56 11.54
N ALA A 248 19.87 -14.71 11.02
CA ALA A 248 21.32 -14.81 11.24
C ALA A 248 21.88 -13.62 12.04
N GLY A 249 21.44 -12.40 11.73
CA GLY A 249 21.95 -11.18 12.36
C GLY A 249 21.59 -11.09 13.83
N SER A 250 20.39 -11.49 14.24
CA SER A 250 19.98 -11.51 15.66
C SER A 250 20.88 -12.42 16.50
N ILE A 251 21.24 -13.62 15.97
CA ILE A 251 22.15 -14.54 16.63
C ILE A 251 23.56 -13.96 16.70
N ALA A 252 24.02 -13.31 15.61
CA ALA A 252 25.32 -12.66 15.56
C ALA A 252 25.41 -11.54 16.62
N LEU A 253 24.38 -10.69 16.70
CA LEU A 253 24.28 -9.60 17.67
C LEU A 253 24.31 -10.11 19.11
N LEU A 254 23.48 -11.11 19.43
CA LEU A 254 23.46 -11.68 20.78
C LEU A 254 24.79 -12.33 21.18
N LYS A 255 25.50 -12.97 20.24
CA LYS A 255 26.83 -13.50 20.47
C LYS A 255 27.88 -12.39 20.67
N LEU A 256 27.77 -11.27 19.96
CA LEU A 256 28.60 -10.08 20.19
C LEU A 256 28.35 -9.49 21.58
N MET A 257 27.08 -9.37 22.01
CA MET A 257 26.72 -8.91 23.35
C MET A 257 27.27 -9.86 24.43
N ARG A 258 27.29 -11.16 24.17
CA ARG A 258 27.89 -12.17 25.07
C ARG A 258 29.41 -12.02 25.22
N LYS A 259 30.12 -11.56 24.18
CA LYS A 259 31.57 -11.32 24.25
C LYS A 259 31.93 -10.15 25.17
N ASN A 260 31.04 -9.18 25.34
CA ASN A 260 31.24 -8.09 26.30
C ASN A 260 30.95 -8.58 27.72
N LYS A 261 31.98 -9.02 28.42
CA LYS A 261 31.89 -9.64 29.75
C LYS A 261 31.24 -8.71 30.78
N HIS A 262 31.54 -7.41 30.76
CA HIS A 262 30.98 -6.43 31.70
C HIS A 262 29.46 -6.26 31.54
N PHE A 263 28.94 -6.35 30.33
CA PHE A 263 27.51 -6.29 30.05
C PHE A 263 26.83 -7.64 30.34
N TYR A 264 27.46 -8.74 29.96
CA TYR A 264 26.88 -10.09 30.01
C TYR A 264 26.69 -10.61 31.44
N TYR A 265 27.67 -10.42 32.35
CA TYR A 265 27.61 -10.97 33.70
C TYR A 265 26.72 -10.20 34.68
N ARG A 266 26.00 -9.18 34.27
CA ARG A 266 24.90 -8.61 35.08
C ARG A 266 23.80 -9.66 35.20
N THR A 267 23.32 -9.94 36.42
CA THR A 267 22.38 -11.05 36.73
C THR A 267 21.15 -11.13 35.77
N GLY A 268 20.55 -9.99 35.45
CA GLY A 268 19.42 -9.97 34.53
C GLY A 268 19.79 -10.22 33.06
N HIS A 269 20.98 -9.80 32.61
CA HIS A 269 21.43 -9.94 31.20
C HIS A 269 21.91 -11.35 30.89
N PHE A 270 22.56 -12.02 31.85
CA PHE A 270 23.07 -13.39 31.70
C PHE A 270 21.96 -14.36 31.26
N PHE A 271 20.86 -14.42 32.04
CA PHE A 271 19.74 -15.30 31.75
C PHE A 271 19.01 -14.89 30.47
N SER A 272 18.84 -13.57 30.24
CA SER A 272 18.15 -13.08 29.07
C SER A 272 18.91 -13.37 27.78
N ILE A 273 20.20 -13.05 27.69
CA ILE A 273 21.01 -13.22 26.46
C ILE A 273 21.21 -14.70 26.16
N SER A 274 21.56 -15.52 27.17
CA SER A 274 21.74 -16.96 26.99
C SER A 274 20.46 -17.65 26.50
N GLY A 275 19.31 -17.33 27.10
CA GLY A 275 18.01 -17.85 26.66
C GLY A 275 17.61 -17.37 25.26
N MET A 276 17.89 -16.09 24.93
CA MET A 276 17.55 -15.50 23.64
C MET A 276 18.31 -16.10 22.45
N ILE A 277 19.58 -16.51 22.62
CA ILE A 277 20.37 -17.14 21.55
C ILE A 277 19.67 -18.38 21.00
N TYR A 278 19.15 -19.23 21.88
CA TYR A 278 18.41 -20.44 21.49
C TYR A 278 17.02 -20.12 20.96
N ARG A 279 16.30 -19.17 21.56
CA ARG A 279 15.00 -18.73 21.11
C ARG A 279 15.03 -18.11 19.71
N MET A 280 16.05 -17.30 19.38
CA MET A 280 16.19 -16.71 18.05
C MET A 280 16.38 -17.75 16.97
N LYS A 281 17.09 -18.86 17.23
CA LYS A 281 17.21 -19.97 16.28
C LYS A 281 15.86 -20.55 15.85
N GLN A 282 14.94 -20.67 16.80
CA GLN A 282 13.64 -21.33 16.56
C GLN A 282 12.57 -20.36 16.00
N ASN A 283 12.64 -19.07 16.38
CA ASN A 283 11.56 -18.10 16.20
C ASN A 283 11.87 -17.00 15.20
N ALA A 284 13.06 -16.94 14.68
CA ALA A 284 13.53 -15.86 13.81
C ALA A 284 12.62 -15.62 12.59
N ALA A 285 12.20 -16.68 11.91
CA ALA A 285 11.30 -16.59 10.77
C ALA A 285 9.93 -16.02 11.15
N GLY A 286 9.40 -16.41 12.31
CA GLY A 286 8.13 -15.85 12.82
C GLY A 286 8.24 -14.37 13.14
N LEU A 287 9.38 -13.92 13.73
CA LEU A 287 9.63 -12.51 14.00
C LEU A 287 9.78 -11.67 12.74
N ALA A 288 10.49 -12.21 11.73
CA ALA A 288 10.62 -11.58 10.42
C ALA A 288 9.25 -11.40 9.76
N ASN A 289 8.39 -12.44 9.79
CA ASN A 289 7.02 -12.36 9.28
C ASN A 289 6.20 -11.29 10.00
N ILE A 290 6.26 -11.23 11.34
CA ILE A 290 5.56 -10.20 12.12
C ILE A 290 6.03 -8.80 11.70
N CYS A 291 7.35 -8.59 11.55
CA CYS A 291 7.91 -7.31 11.11
C CYS A 291 7.40 -6.92 9.72
N ILE A 292 7.51 -7.82 8.74
CA ILE A 292 7.10 -7.58 7.35
C ILE A 292 5.60 -7.29 7.27
N LEU A 293 4.77 -8.13 7.90
CA LEU A 293 3.32 -7.95 7.89
C LEU A 293 2.91 -6.64 8.58
N SER A 294 3.54 -6.30 9.72
CA SER A 294 3.29 -5.03 10.40
C SER A 294 3.65 -3.83 9.51
N THR A 295 4.80 -3.89 8.82
CA THR A 295 5.20 -2.84 7.86
C THR A 295 4.21 -2.71 6.72
N MET A 296 3.75 -3.84 6.15
CA MET A 296 2.76 -3.84 5.07
C MET A 296 1.42 -3.25 5.50
N VAL A 297 0.91 -3.61 6.70
CA VAL A 297 -0.31 -3.01 7.26
C VAL A 297 -0.18 -1.50 7.37
N LEU A 298 0.92 -1.05 7.97
CA LEU A 298 1.15 0.37 8.21
C LEU A 298 1.28 1.17 6.91
N ILE A 299 2.05 0.68 5.94
CA ILE A 299 2.19 1.33 4.63
C ILE A 299 0.85 1.34 3.89
N SER A 300 0.17 0.21 3.77
CA SER A 300 -1.08 0.10 3.02
C SER A 300 -2.15 1.04 3.59
N ILE A 301 -2.38 1.01 4.90
CA ILE A 301 -3.42 1.83 5.53
C ILE A 301 -3.03 3.31 5.51
N SER A 302 -1.79 3.68 5.89
CA SER A 302 -1.39 5.09 5.92
C SER A 302 -1.45 5.75 4.55
N THR A 303 -1.03 5.03 3.51
CA THR A 303 -1.06 5.53 2.12
C THR A 303 -2.50 5.72 1.64
N THR A 304 -3.35 4.71 1.79
CA THR A 304 -4.72 4.78 1.28
C THR A 304 -5.61 5.75 2.07
N VAL A 305 -5.42 5.86 3.38
CA VAL A 305 -6.08 6.88 4.22
C VAL A 305 -5.64 8.29 3.80
N SER A 306 -4.35 8.50 3.51
CA SER A 306 -3.85 9.79 3.08
C SER A 306 -4.40 10.22 1.73
N LEU A 307 -4.46 9.28 0.76
CA LEU A 307 -5.07 9.54 -0.56
C LEU A 307 -6.54 9.94 -0.42
N TYR A 308 -7.29 9.19 0.38
CA TYR A 308 -8.71 9.48 0.62
C TYR A 308 -8.94 10.81 1.33
N ALA A 309 -8.15 11.11 2.35
CA ALA A 309 -8.23 12.37 3.09
C ALA A 309 -7.83 13.59 2.23
N GLY A 310 -6.99 13.37 1.20
CA GLY A 310 -6.55 14.41 0.26
C GLY A 310 -7.52 14.69 -0.89
N ILE A 311 -8.66 13.98 -1.02
CA ILE A 311 -9.58 14.14 -2.15
C ILE A 311 -10.04 15.58 -2.30
N GLN A 312 -10.52 16.20 -1.22
CA GLN A 312 -11.05 17.57 -1.27
C GLN A 312 -9.98 18.58 -1.68
N THR A 313 -8.77 18.44 -1.17
CA THR A 313 -7.63 19.29 -1.56
C THR A 313 -7.30 19.10 -3.04
N THR A 314 -7.37 17.86 -3.54
CA THR A 314 -7.10 17.55 -4.95
C THR A 314 -8.17 18.13 -5.87
N ILE A 315 -9.45 18.05 -5.48
CA ILE A 315 -10.56 18.63 -6.25
C ILE A 315 -10.39 20.16 -6.31
N ALA A 316 -10.22 20.81 -5.15
CA ALA A 316 -10.05 22.27 -5.08
C ALA A 316 -8.84 22.76 -5.88
N ALA A 317 -7.80 21.94 -6.02
CA ALA A 317 -6.61 22.30 -6.77
C ALA A 317 -6.75 22.06 -8.29
N ARG A 318 -7.42 20.98 -8.71
CA ARG A 318 -7.58 20.64 -10.13
C ARG A 318 -8.79 21.29 -10.80
N SER A 319 -9.87 21.45 -10.06
CA SER A 319 -11.12 22.04 -10.55
C SER A 319 -11.60 23.06 -9.51
N PRO A 320 -10.97 24.25 -9.48
CA PRO A 320 -11.30 25.28 -8.50
C PRO A 320 -12.71 25.85 -8.72
N LYS A 321 -13.25 25.69 -9.91
CA LYS A 321 -14.62 26.12 -10.28
C LYS A 321 -15.44 24.90 -10.71
N GLU A 322 -16.73 25.12 -10.86
CA GLU A 322 -17.69 24.04 -11.15
C GLU A 322 -17.52 23.46 -12.54
N ILE A 323 -17.37 24.34 -13.54
CA ILE A 323 -17.19 24.00 -14.96
C ILE A 323 -15.80 24.41 -15.41
N ASP A 324 -15.13 23.55 -16.13
CA ASP A 324 -13.85 23.75 -16.80
C ASP A 324 -13.99 23.33 -18.26
N VAL A 325 -13.79 24.27 -19.19
CA VAL A 325 -13.79 24.02 -20.63
C VAL A 325 -12.41 24.36 -21.15
N THR A 326 -11.71 23.41 -21.71
CA THR A 326 -10.42 23.59 -22.33
C THR A 326 -10.51 23.35 -23.83
N ALA A 327 -10.28 24.39 -24.62
CA ALA A 327 -10.21 24.30 -26.08
C ALA A 327 -8.76 24.37 -26.56
N ASN A 328 -8.36 23.40 -27.38
CA ASN A 328 -7.06 23.41 -28.04
C ASN A 328 -7.22 24.14 -29.38
N LEU A 329 -6.74 25.38 -29.46
CA LEU A 329 -6.95 26.28 -30.58
C LEU A 329 -5.82 26.21 -31.60
N SER A 330 -6.20 26.47 -32.88
CA SER A 330 -5.21 26.70 -33.93
C SER A 330 -4.64 28.11 -33.92
N ASP A 331 -5.46 29.12 -33.53
CA ASP A 331 -5.03 30.52 -33.36
C ASP A 331 -5.89 31.23 -32.31
N TYR A 332 -5.49 32.42 -31.85
CA TYR A 332 -6.27 33.29 -30.96
C TYR A 332 -7.61 33.75 -31.59
N GLU A 333 -7.68 33.84 -32.93
CA GLU A 333 -8.90 34.21 -33.66
C GLU A 333 -10.03 33.19 -33.48
N ASP A 334 -9.69 31.92 -33.23
CA ASP A 334 -10.64 30.84 -33.05
C ASP A 334 -11.40 30.92 -31.70
N THR A 335 -10.94 31.77 -30.76
CA THR A 335 -11.54 31.95 -29.44
C THR A 335 -12.99 32.38 -29.52
N ALA A 336 -13.32 33.32 -30.46
CA ALA A 336 -14.68 33.87 -30.60
C ALA A 336 -15.70 32.77 -30.95
N ALA A 337 -15.31 31.77 -31.76
CA ALA A 337 -16.20 30.67 -32.10
C ALA A 337 -16.48 29.75 -30.89
N VAL A 338 -15.46 29.52 -30.03
CA VAL A 338 -15.61 28.75 -28.81
C VAL A 338 -16.50 29.47 -27.80
N ASP A 339 -16.30 30.78 -27.60
CA ASP A 339 -17.12 31.58 -26.70
C ASP A 339 -18.59 31.66 -27.16
N GLU A 340 -18.84 31.76 -28.47
CA GLU A 340 -20.20 31.78 -29.01
C GLU A 340 -20.92 30.44 -28.74
N GLU A 341 -20.27 29.29 -28.93
CA GLU A 341 -20.87 27.98 -28.68
C GLU A 341 -21.08 27.75 -27.18
N ILE A 342 -20.12 28.13 -26.31
CA ILE A 342 -20.30 28.05 -24.85
C ILE A 342 -21.49 28.91 -24.41
N ALA A 343 -21.63 30.15 -24.97
CA ALA A 343 -22.73 31.05 -24.62
C ALA A 343 -24.08 30.46 -25.06
N LYS A 344 -24.19 29.90 -26.26
CA LYS A 344 -25.43 29.25 -26.76
C LYS A 344 -25.84 28.08 -25.87
N ILE A 345 -24.90 27.22 -25.49
CA ILE A 345 -25.18 26.08 -24.63
C ILE A 345 -25.59 26.54 -23.23
N ASN A 346 -24.90 27.54 -22.67
CA ASN A 346 -25.26 28.12 -21.36
C ASN A 346 -26.66 28.73 -21.39
N GLU A 347 -27.03 29.41 -22.47
CA GLU A 347 -28.39 29.99 -22.64
C GLU A 347 -29.45 28.89 -22.73
N ALA A 348 -29.20 27.82 -23.48
CA ALA A 348 -30.11 26.68 -23.62
C ALA A 348 -30.37 25.98 -22.26
N HIS A 349 -29.37 25.91 -21.38
CA HIS A 349 -29.47 25.36 -20.03
C HIS A 349 -29.88 26.41 -18.97
N GLN A 350 -30.16 27.65 -19.33
CA GLN A 350 -30.52 28.76 -18.44
C GLN A 350 -29.49 29.00 -17.31
N VAL A 351 -28.20 28.87 -17.66
CA VAL A 351 -27.10 29.00 -16.73
C VAL A 351 -26.90 30.45 -16.28
N THR A 352 -26.86 30.67 -14.98
CA THR A 352 -26.33 31.90 -14.42
C THR A 352 -24.84 31.74 -14.15
N VAL A 353 -24.01 32.27 -15.05
CA VAL A 353 -22.56 32.23 -14.94
C VAL A 353 -22.07 33.11 -13.82
N LYS A 354 -21.22 32.63 -12.95
CA LYS A 354 -20.55 33.33 -11.85
C LYS A 354 -19.05 33.07 -11.88
N ASP A 355 -18.28 34.03 -11.39
CA ASP A 355 -16.82 33.89 -11.26
C ASP A 355 -16.15 33.43 -12.56
N TYR A 356 -16.55 34.02 -13.70
CA TYR A 356 -16.02 33.67 -15.01
C TYR A 356 -14.54 34.02 -15.11
N THR A 357 -13.74 33.10 -15.61
CA THR A 357 -12.31 33.29 -15.91
C THR A 357 -11.99 32.62 -17.22
N ALA A 358 -11.29 33.31 -18.08
CA ALA A 358 -10.82 32.76 -19.35
C ALA A 358 -9.35 33.16 -19.57
N VAL A 359 -8.55 32.25 -20.02
CA VAL A 359 -7.10 32.43 -20.19
C VAL A 359 -6.57 31.58 -21.34
N HIS A 360 -5.68 32.16 -22.14
CA HIS A 360 -4.89 31.42 -23.09
C HIS A 360 -3.53 31.06 -22.51
N SER A 361 -3.15 29.84 -22.71
CA SER A 361 -1.85 29.36 -22.27
C SER A 361 -1.23 28.39 -23.30
N MET A 362 0.06 28.16 -23.21
CA MET A 362 0.75 27.20 -24.03
C MET A 362 1.63 26.32 -23.16
N GLY A 363 1.19 25.08 -23.00
CA GLY A 363 1.95 24.06 -22.28
C GLY A 363 3.02 23.41 -23.15
N MET A 364 4.25 23.31 -22.65
CA MET A 364 5.32 22.62 -23.36
C MET A 364 6.22 21.85 -22.40
N ILE A 365 6.83 20.78 -22.88
CA ILE A 365 7.82 20.04 -22.12
C ILE A 365 9.21 20.36 -22.65
N THR A 366 10.07 20.77 -21.73
CA THR A 366 11.42 21.24 -22.04
C THR A 366 12.47 20.41 -21.29
N ALA A 367 13.67 20.37 -21.82
CA ALA A 367 14.84 19.85 -21.14
C ALA A 367 15.59 21.00 -20.46
N ASN A 368 15.88 20.88 -19.17
CA ASN A 368 16.68 21.85 -18.42
C ASN A 368 18.17 21.55 -18.59
N GLY A 369 18.89 22.41 -19.27
CA GLY A 369 20.35 22.35 -19.47
C GLY A 369 21.16 22.89 -18.28
N GLY A 370 20.51 23.41 -17.23
CA GLY A 370 21.14 24.14 -16.12
C GLY A 370 21.27 25.63 -16.40
N ASP A 371 21.51 26.42 -15.35
CA ASP A 371 21.76 27.86 -15.41
C ASP A 371 20.72 28.67 -16.23
N GLY A 372 19.44 28.31 -16.12
CA GLY A 372 18.34 28.99 -16.82
C GLY A 372 18.19 28.63 -18.29
N LYS A 373 18.86 27.60 -18.78
CA LYS A 373 18.78 27.14 -20.16
C LYS A 373 17.76 26.04 -20.32
N TYR A 374 16.78 26.25 -21.19
CA TYR A 374 15.71 25.31 -21.48
C TYR A 374 15.67 25.04 -23.00
N THR A 375 15.49 23.78 -23.37
CA THR A 375 15.37 23.37 -24.76
C THR A 375 14.06 22.62 -24.94
N LEU A 376 13.26 23.00 -25.96
CA LEU A 376 12.04 22.28 -26.28
C LEU A 376 12.39 20.84 -26.64
N ALA A 377 11.70 19.89 -26.03
CA ALA A 377 11.93 18.47 -26.29
C ALA A 377 11.42 18.08 -27.68
N ASP A 378 12.19 17.33 -28.44
CA ASP A 378 11.80 16.83 -29.77
C ASP A 378 10.56 15.92 -29.64
N GLY A 379 9.52 16.17 -30.47
CA GLY A 379 8.24 15.45 -30.40
C GLY A 379 8.32 13.92 -30.64
N LYS A 380 9.50 13.36 -30.91
CA LYS A 380 9.74 11.92 -31.10
C LYS A 380 10.09 11.13 -29.86
N GLY A 381 10.21 11.75 -28.75
CA GLY A 381 10.63 11.04 -27.57
C GLY A 381 10.79 11.96 -26.39
N LEU A 382 9.69 12.44 -25.88
CA LEU A 382 9.73 12.71 -24.48
C LEU A 382 9.88 11.38 -23.78
N VAL A 383 11.11 10.93 -23.82
CA VAL A 383 11.54 10.01 -22.81
C VAL A 383 11.50 10.87 -21.53
N ILE A 384 10.33 10.85 -20.85
CA ILE A 384 10.21 11.17 -19.41
C ILE A 384 11.29 10.37 -18.64
N ALA A 385 12.13 9.64 -19.33
CA ALA A 385 13.22 8.80 -18.84
C ALA A 385 14.44 9.59 -18.35
N ASP A 386 14.66 10.83 -18.76
CA ASP A 386 15.66 11.65 -18.10
C ASP A 386 15.00 12.68 -17.17
N GLU A 387 14.39 12.13 -16.10
CA GLU A 387 13.67 12.82 -15.02
C GLU A 387 14.46 13.95 -14.35
N LYS A 388 15.76 14.00 -14.55
CA LYS A 388 16.60 15.06 -13.98
C LYS A 388 16.50 16.36 -14.75
N GLN A 389 16.12 16.29 -16.01
CA GLN A 389 16.16 17.42 -16.94
C GLN A 389 14.77 17.87 -17.41
N GLY A 390 13.73 17.05 -17.32
CA GLY A 390 12.39 17.40 -17.78
C GLY A 390 11.74 18.50 -16.93
N VAL A 391 11.25 19.55 -17.59
CA VAL A 391 10.46 20.64 -17.00
C VAL A 391 9.22 20.86 -17.85
N TYR A 392 8.05 20.73 -17.24
CA TYR A 392 6.80 21.21 -17.83
C TYR A 392 6.74 22.73 -17.68
N MET A 393 6.59 23.41 -18.76
CA MET A 393 6.56 24.86 -18.81
C MET A 393 5.20 25.32 -19.36
N GLU A 394 4.52 26.15 -18.60
CA GLU A 394 3.31 26.83 -19.03
C GLU A 394 3.63 28.28 -19.31
N VAL A 395 3.24 28.78 -20.50
CA VAL A 395 3.55 30.11 -20.97
C VAL A 395 2.25 30.91 -21.16
N ILE A 396 2.18 32.08 -20.54
CA ILE A 396 1.01 33.00 -20.63
C ILE A 396 1.47 34.41 -20.85
N SER A 397 0.58 35.26 -21.38
CA SER A 397 0.84 36.70 -21.52
C SER A 397 0.64 37.43 -20.20
N LEU A 398 1.31 38.57 -20.02
CA LEU A 398 1.21 39.40 -18.82
C LEU A 398 -0.19 39.95 -18.61
N ASP A 399 -0.88 40.34 -19.69
CA ASP A 399 -2.24 40.88 -19.61
C ASP A 399 -3.22 39.83 -19.05
N GLU A 400 -3.08 38.58 -19.51
CA GLU A 400 -3.93 37.48 -19.02
C GLU A 400 -3.59 37.12 -17.59
N TYR A 401 -2.29 37.08 -17.24
CA TYR A 401 -1.87 36.86 -15.85
C TYR A 401 -2.47 37.92 -14.90
N ASN A 402 -2.30 39.21 -15.26
CA ASN A 402 -2.85 40.32 -14.45
C ASN A 402 -4.35 40.27 -14.32
N THR A 403 -5.06 39.91 -15.40
CA THR A 403 -6.52 39.79 -15.40
C THR A 403 -7.01 38.68 -14.48
N VAL A 404 -6.38 37.50 -14.56
CA VAL A 404 -6.80 36.30 -13.81
C VAL A 404 -6.39 36.37 -12.35
N CYS A 405 -5.15 36.81 -12.08
CA CYS A 405 -4.63 36.92 -10.72
C CYS A 405 -4.89 38.24 -10.03
N HIS A 406 -5.66 39.17 -10.67
CA HIS A 406 -6.00 40.50 -10.14
C HIS A 406 -4.76 41.30 -9.69
N THR A 407 -3.65 41.15 -10.43
CA THR A 407 -2.39 41.83 -10.14
C THR A 407 -2.12 42.99 -11.09
N GLY A 408 -1.12 43.78 -10.81
CA GLY A 408 -0.67 44.91 -11.67
C GLY A 408 0.81 44.77 -11.99
N GLU A 409 1.29 43.58 -12.27
CA GLU A 409 2.69 43.33 -12.64
C GLU A 409 3.00 44.02 -13.97
N THR A 410 4.26 44.40 -14.13
CA THR A 410 4.76 45.07 -15.34
C THR A 410 6.03 44.42 -15.81
N LEU A 411 6.18 44.30 -17.13
CA LEU A 411 7.38 43.74 -17.79
C LEU A 411 7.86 44.70 -18.87
N LYS A 412 9.15 44.74 -19.09
CA LYS A 412 9.75 45.36 -20.25
C LYS A 412 10.02 44.29 -21.33
N ASP A 413 10.22 44.77 -22.56
CA ASP A 413 10.63 43.87 -23.65
C ASP A 413 11.88 43.06 -23.25
N GLY A 414 11.82 41.74 -23.45
CA GLY A 414 12.90 40.86 -23.07
C GLY A 414 12.98 40.48 -21.60
N GLU A 415 12.00 40.85 -20.78
CA GLU A 415 11.86 40.38 -19.38
C GLU A 415 10.75 39.34 -19.26
N VAL A 416 10.85 38.47 -18.25
CA VAL A 416 9.84 37.47 -17.88
C VAL A 416 9.65 37.39 -16.39
N LEU A 417 8.44 37.01 -15.94
CA LEU A 417 8.16 36.63 -14.57
C LEU A 417 8.09 35.08 -14.48
N LEU A 418 8.62 34.51 -13.44
CA LEU A 418 8.63 33.06 -13.26
C LEU A 418 7.92 32.65 -11.96
N TYR A 419 7.15 31.57 -12.03
CA TYR A 419 6.67 30.88 -10.82
C TYR A 419 7.07 29.41 -10.88
N THR A 420 7.58 28.91 -9.76
CA THR A 420 7.85 27.48 -9.58
C THR A 420 7.85 27.11 -8.10
N GLN A 421 7.34 25.92 -7.78
CA GLN A 421 7.47 25.32 -6.46
C GLN A 421 8.82 24.61 -6.29
N ASN A 422 9.56 24.38 -7.37
CA ASN A 422 10.81 23.62 -7.37
C ASN A 422 12.01 24.53 -7.00
N LYS A 423 12.56 24.27 -5.82
CA LYS A 423 13.71 25.06 -5.31
C LYS A 423 14.93 25.09 -6.23
N GLU A 424 15.12 24.04 -7.02
CA GLU A 424 16.24 23.90 -7.96
C GLU A 424 16.12 24.82 -9.16
N LEU A 425 14.91 25.32 -9.48
CA LEU A 425 14.65 26.27 -10.56
C LEU A 425 14.57 27.72 -10.08
N LYS A 426 14.71 27.98 -8.78
CA LYS A 426 14.70 29.34 -8.20
C LYS A 426 16.12 29.92 -8.15
N GLY A 427 16.20 31.25 -8.22
CA GLY A 427 17.46 31.98 -8.07
C GLY A 427 18.24 32.22 -9.36
N GLN A 428 17.67 31.89 -10.51
CA GLN A 428 18.22 32.25 -11.83
C GLN A 428 17.95 33.74 -12.10
N THR A 429 18.86 34.41 -12.80
CA THR A 429 18.74 35.82 -13.18
C THR A 429 18.35 36.02 -14.64
N SER A 430 18.59 35.00 -15.47
CA SER A 430 18.25 34.99 -16.90
C SER A 430 17.67 33.63 -17.29
N MET A 431 16.85 33.64 -18.32
CA MET A 431 16.25 32.46 -18.92
C MET A 431 16.57 32.45 -20.41
N GLN A 432 17.10 31.34 -20.90
CA GLN A 432 17.32 31.08 -22.32
C GLN A 432 16.41 29.95 -22.76
N MET A 433 15.55 30.20 -23.72
CA MET A 433 14.66 29.18 -24.29
C MET A 433 15.08 28.90 -25.74
N GLN A 434 15.53 27.67 -25.99
CA GLN A 434 15.84 27.15 -27.31
C GLN A 434 14.65 26.35 -27.84
N ILE A 435 14.14 26.77 -29.01
CA ILE A 435 13.05 26.11 -29.72
C ILE A 435 13.56 25.80 -31.14
N GLY A 436 13.89 24.55 -31.43
CA GLY A 436 14.53 24.15 -32.67
C GLY A 436 15.90 24.87 -32.84
N THR A 437 16.02 25.69 -33.87
CA THR A 437 17.22 26.52 -34.12
C THR A 437 17.14 27.92 -33.52
N ALA A 438 15.97 28.34 -33.08
CA ALA A 438 15.73 29.65 -32.48
C ALA A 438 16.14 29.68 -31.01
N VAL A 439 16.79 30.75 -30.59
CA VAL A 439 17.23 30.98 -29.23
C VAL A 439 16.59 32.30 -28.77
N ASN A 440 15.82 32.23 -27.69
CA ASN A 440 15.16 33.38 -27.08
C ASN A 440 15.78 33.62 -25.70
N ASP A 441 16.37 34.79 -25.49
CA ASP A 441 17.02 35.19 -24.25
C ASP A 441 16.15 36.19 -23.51
N TYR A 442 15.88 35.93 -22.23
CA TYR A 442 15.08 36.79 -21.35
C TYR A 442 15.81 37.06 -20.04
N GLN A 443 15.58 38.25 -19.48
CA GLN A 443 15.95 38.57 -18.10
C GLN A 443 14.79 38.22 -17.18
N ILE A 444 15.07 37.61 -16.06
CA ILE A 444 14.05 37.31 -15.06
C ILE A 444 13.85 38.54 -14.18
N ALA A 445 12.74 39.23 -14.35
CA ALA A 445 12.41 40.43 -13.59
C ALA A 445 12.12 40.08 -12.12
N SER A 446 11.30 39.06 -11.87
CA SER A 446 11.00 38.58 -10.52
C SER A 446 10.46 37.13 -10.53
N TYR A 447 10.46 36.51 -9.35
CA TYR A 447 9.73 35.26 -9.09
C TYR A 447 8.39 35.59 -8.43
N LEU A 448 7.33 35.12 -9.07
CA LEU A 448 5.97 35.32 -8.58
C LEU A 448 5.67 34.47 -7.33
N PRO A 449 4.76 34.92 -6.46
CA PRO A 449 4.15 34.09 -5.43
C PRO A 449 3.30 32.97 -6.07
N GLU A 450 2.72 32.11 -5.25
CA GLU A 450 1.78 31.09 -5.73
C GLU A 450 0.57 31.78 -6.39
N PRO A 451 0.28 31.49 -7.67
CA PRO A 451 -0.85 32.14 -8.37
C PRO A 451 -2.19 31.64 -7.84
N GLU A 452 -3.21 32.48 -7.89
CA GLU A 452 -4.55 32.13 -7.45
C GLU A 452 -5.21 31.05 -8.34
N MET A 453 -4.85 31.01 -9.63
CA MET A 453 -5.29 30.02 -10.60
C MET A 453 -4.17 29.01 -10.88
N ASP A 454 -4.52 27.73 -10.94
CA ASP A 454 -3.64 26.70 -11.47
C ASP A 454 -3.67 26.70 -13.00
N PHE A 455 -2.63 27.17 -13.62
CA PHE A 455 -2.47 27.18 -15.08
C PHE A 455 -2.07 25.78 -15.62
N GLY A 456 -2.67 24.69 -15.12
CA GLY A 456 -2.35 23.33 -15.53
C GLY A 456 -1.06 22.77 -14.90
N LEU A 457 -0.33 23.56 -14.13
CA LEU A 457 0.95 23.15 -13.53
C LEU A 457 0.79 21.99 -12.54
N GLN A 458 -0.31 21.95 -11.80
CA GLN A 458 -0.53 20.92 -10.79
C GLN A 458 -0.75 19.55 -11.40
N ALA A 459 -1.35 19.48 -12.59
CA ALA A 459 -1.55 18.22 -13.30
C ALA A 459 -0.21 17.49 -13.55
N TYR A 460 0.86 18.23 -13.78
CA TYR A 460 2.20 17.71 -14.07
C TYR A 460 3.15 17.73 -12.88
N SER A 461 2.86 18.52 -11.83
CA SER A 461 3.75 18.72 -10.67
C SER A 461 4.12 17.44 -9.90
N GLY A 462 3.27 16.41 -9.98
CA GLY A 462 3.52 15.10 -9.41
C GLY A 462 4.54 14.26 -10.18
N ALA A 463 4.74 14.54 -11.48
CA ALA A 463 5.57 13.73 -12.38
C ALA A 463 6.87 14.43 -12.77
N VAL A 464 6.82 15.73 -13.07
CA VAL A 464 7.95 16.53 -13.56
C VAL A 464 8.05 17.84 -12.78
N LYS A 465 9.16 18.57 -12.95
CA LYS A 465 9.30 19.94 -12.44
C LYS A 465 8.41 20.86 -13.27
N CYS A 466 7.77 21.83 -12.64
CA CYS A 466 6.86 22.77 -13.31
C CYS A 466 7.37 24.20 -13.20
N LEU A 467 7.18 24.96 -14.27
CA LEU A 467 7.55 26.36 -14.39
C LEU A 467 6.43 27.13 -15.11
N LEU A 468 5.88 28.16 -14.49
CA LEU A 468 5.07 29.15 -15.18
C LEU A 468 5.98 30.28 -15.69
N VAL A 469 5.82 30.63 -16.93
CA VAL A 469 6.54 31.74 -17.58
C VAL A 469 5.53 32.78 -18.04
N VAL A 470 5.59 33.97 -17.48
CA VAL A 470 4.78 35.11 -17.93
C VAL A 470 5.62 35.96 -18.86
N VAL A 471 5.19 36.06 -20.13
CA VAL A 471 5.86 36.85 -21.17
C VAL A 471 5.16 38.19 -21.39
N PRO A 472 5.83 39.22 -21.96
CA PRO A 472 5.26 40.55 -22.06
C PRO A 472 3.92 40.64 -22.78
N GLY A 473 3.74 39.88 -23.87
CA GLY A 473 2.53 39.95 -24.65
C GLY A 473 2.10 38.67 -25.34
N LYS A 474 0.89 38.68 -25.93
CA LYS A 474 0.38 37.55 -26.73
C LYS A 474 1.27 37.24 -27.95
N GLU A 475 1.95 38.26 -28.49
CA GLU A 475 2.88 38.13 -29.61
C GLU A 475 4.08 37.23 -29.27
N ASP A 476 4.55 37.30 -28.02
CA ASP A 476 5.63 36.42 -27.56
C ASP A 476 5.18 34.95 -27.46
N VAL A 477 3.95 34.71 -26.99
CA VAL A 477 3.38 33.34 -26.94
C VAL A 477 3.22 32.80 -28.36
N GLN A 478 2.69 33.58 -29.30
CA GLN A 478 2.55 33.19 -30.71
C GLN A 478 3.91 32.94 -31.36
N LYS A 479 4.90 33.79 -31.07
CA LYS A 479 6.28 33.61 -31.58
C LYS A 479 6.86 32.28 -31.15
N TRP A 480 6.74 31.92 -29.87
CA TRP A 480 7.25 30.63 -29.37
C TRP A 480 6.48 29.45 -29.99
N ARG A 481 5.17 29.59 -30.15
CA ARG A 481 4.35 28.58 -30.81
C ARG A 481 4.76 28.37 -32.26
N GLN A 482 4.93 29.44 -33.02
CA GLN A 482 5.36 29.35 -34.42
C GLN A 482 6.72 28.69 -34.55
N GLN A 483 7.68 29.06 -33.70
CA GLN A 483 9.01 28.40 -33.63
C GLN A 483 8.89 26.90 -33.31
N ALA A 484 7.97 26.52 -32.44
CA ALA A 484 7.73 25.12 -32.11
C ALA A 484 7.13 24.34 -33.30
N LEU A 485 6.19 24.93 -34.03
CA LEU A 485 5.62 24.35 -35.25
C LEU A 485 6.69 24.18 -36.37
N GLU A 486 7.53 25.18 -36.56
CA GLU A 486 8.64 25.12 -37.51
C GLU A 486 9.68 24.04 -37.15
N ALA A 487 9.84 23.76 -35.84
CA ALA A 487 10.66 22.68 -35.33
C ALA A 487 10.00 21.28 -35.42
N GLY A 488 8.78 21.21 -35.97
CA GLY A 488 8.02 19.96 -36.10
C GLY A 488 7.32 19.49 -34.83
N ASN A 489 7.16 20.39 -33.85
CA ASN A 489 6.41 20.15 -32.63
C ASN A 489 5.02 20.77 -32.73
N MET A 490 4.00 19.94 -32.58
CA MET A 490 2.61 20.43 -32.49
C MET A 490 2.38 20.97 -31.06
N GLN A 491 2.39 22.29 -30.93
CA GLN A 491 2.01 22.97 -29.69
C GLN A 491 0.68 23.69 -29.93
N ASN A 492 -0.34 23.25 -29.20
CA ASN A 492 -1.66 23.88 -29.26
C ASN A 492 -1.68 25.07 -28.29
N LEU A 493 -2.34 26.12 -28.71
CA LEU A 493 -2.78 27.18 -27.82
C LEU A 493 -3.99 26.68 -27.06
N GLN A 494 -3.88 26.57 -25.75
CA GLN A 494 -4.99 26.16 -24.89
C GLN A 494 -5.78 27.40 -24.44
N TYR A 495 -7.07 27.37 -24.65
CA TYR A 495 -8.00 28.34 -24.12
C TYR A 495 -8.81 27.68 -23.02
N CYS A 496 -8.57 28.05 -21.78
CA CYS A 496 -9.22 27.50 -20.60
C CYS A 496 -10.26 28.46 -20.06
N VAL A 497 -11.53 28.05 -20.04
CA VAL A 497 -12.66 28.79 -19.51
C VAL A 497 -13.20 28.11 -18.28
N GLN A 498 -13.22 28.82 -17.16
CA GLN A 498 -13.69 28.28 -15.88
C GLN A 498 -14.76 29.20 -15.29
N TYR A 499 -15.85 28.60 -14.80
CA TYR A 499 -16.92 29.35 -14.14
C TYR A 499 -17.75 28.52 -13.19
N ASN A 500 -18.45 29.17 -12.29
CA ASN A 500 -19.43 28.57 -11.39
C ASN A 500 -20.85 28.76 -11.96
N THR A 501 -21.75 27.84 -11.61
CA THR A 501 -23.14 27.86 -12.08
C THR A 501 -24.13 27.92 -10.94
N ASN A 502 -25.43 28.07 -11.28
CA ASN A 502 -26.55 27.93 -10.35
C ASN A 502 -27.25 26.57 -10.47
N LEU A 503 -26.69 25.65 -11.24
CA LEU A 503 -27.30 24.38 -11.58
C LEU A 503 -27.17 23.34 -10.47
N SER A 504 -28.09 22.39 -10.43
CA SER A 504 -27.93 21.20 -9.63
C SER A 504 -26.89 20.26 -10.27
N LYS A 505 -26.34 19.32 -9.49
CA LYS A 505 -25.37 18.35 -9.99
C LYS A 505 -25.79 17.65 -11.27
N GLN A 506 -27.07 17.22 -11.38
CA GLN A 506 -27.54 16.50 -12.56
C GLN A 506 -27.68 17.41 -13.80
N GLU A 507 -28.04 18.66 -13.60
CA GLU A 507 -28.10 19.68 -14.64
C GLU A 507 -26.70 20.08 -15.11
N SER A 508 -25.76 20.25 -14.17
CA SER A 508 -24.36 20.53 -14.46
C SER A 508 -23.70 19.39 -15.27
N GLN A 509 -24.02 18.13 -14.97
CA GLN A 509 -23.54 16.99 -15.77
C GLN A 509 -24.05 17.03 -17.21
N LYS A 510 -25.33 17.34 -17.42
CA LYS A 510 -25.88 17.49 -18.78
C LYS A 510 -25.26 18.67 -19.53
N LEU A 511 -25.05 19.78 -18.83
CA LEU A 511 -24.36 20.94 -19.40
C LEU A 511 -22.96 20.52 -19.89
N THR A 512 -22.21 19.80 -19.06
CA THR A 512 -20.85 19.32 -19.41
C THR A 512 -20.86 18.36 -20.59
N GLU A 513 -21.84 17.45 -20.65
CA GLU A 513 -22.00 16.55 -21.81
C GLU A 513 -22.24 17.33 -23.12
N ASP A 514 -23.02 18.42 -23.09
CA ASP A 514 -23.29 19.24 -24.28
C ASP A 514 -22.09 20.12 -24.61
N LEU A 515 -21.38 20.68 -23.61
CA LEU A 515 -20.11 21.38 -23.81
C LEU A 515 -19.03 20.50 -24.43
N TYR A 516 -18.94 19.23 -24.01
CA TYR A 516 -17.99 18.25 -24.57
C TYR A 516 -18.31 17.91 -26.04
N ARG A 517 -19.55 18.12 -26.50
CA ARG A 517 -19.98 17.89 -27.87
C ARG A 517 -19.76 19.07 -28.79
N ILE A 518 -19.16 20.17 -28.32
CA ILE A 518 -18.82 21.29 -29.17
C ILE A 518 -17.89 20.79 -30.27
N ASP A 519 -18.33 20.95 -31.53
CA ASP A 519 -17.60 20.57 -32.72
C ASP A 519 -17.25 21.79 -33.53
N ILE A 520 -16.03 22.24 -33.44
CA ILE A 520 -15.46 23.38 -34.16
C ILE A 520 -14.27 22.84 -34.97
N GLU A 521 -14.28 23.06 -36.30
CA GLU A 521 -13.26 22.56 -37.21
C GLU A 521 -11.81 22.95 -36.82
N SER A 522 -11.67 24.12 -36.17
CA SER A 522 -10.38 24.69 -35.76
C SER A 522 -10.00 24.45 -34.30
N ALA A 523 -10.87 23.78 -33.49
CA ALA A 523 -10.66 23.60 -32.07
C ALA A 523 -11.12 22.23 -31.57
N TYR A 524 -10.30 21.58 -30.79
CA TYR A 524 -10.71 20.39 -30.02
C TYR A 524 -11.07 20.83 -28.60
N VAL A 525 -12.34 20.61 -28.22
CA VAL A 525 -12.89 21.07 -26.95
C VAL A 525 -13.08 19.89 -25.99
N GLU A 526 -12.56 20.06 -24.78
CA GLU A 526 -12.79 19.17 -23.64
C GLU A 526 -13.56 19.97 -22.58
N ALA A 527 -14.52 19.33 -21.94
CA ALA A 527 -15.27 19.93 -20.84
C ALA A 527 -15.32 18.96 -19.66
N GLU A 528 -15.03 19.46 -18.49
CA GLU A 528 -15.09 18.72 -17.23
C GLU A 528 -15.90 19.50 -16.19
N ASN A 529 -16.48 18.79 -15.22
CA ASN A 529 -17.05 19.46 -14.06
C ASN A 529 -16.50 18.88 -12.74
N SER A 530 -16.47 19.72 -11.72
CA SER A 530 -15.94 19.35 -10.40
C SER A 530 -16.69 18.20 -9.73
N TYR A 531 -17.98 18.01 -10.04
CA TYR A 531 -18.79 16.91 -9.51
C TYR A 531 -18.37 15.55 -10.09
N GLU A 532 -18.10 15.49 -11.40
CA GLU A 532 -17.64 14.26 -12.06
C GLU A 532 -16.22 13.90 -11.64
N MET A 533 -15.35 14.89 -11.59
CA MET A 533 -14.01 14.71 -11.05
C MET A 533 -14.06 14.18 -9.61
N ALA A 534 -14.92 14.75 -8.76
CA ALA A 534 -15.11 14.27 -7.40
C ALA A 534 -15.58 12.82 -7.37
N GLU A 535 -16.58 12.43 -8.20
CA GLU A 535 -17.06 11.05 -8.28
C GLU A 535 -15.95 10.07 -8.67
N GLN A 536 -15.17 10.40 -9.70
CA GLN A 536 -14.05 9.58 -10.15
C GLN A 536 -12.97 9.43 -9.06
N LEU A 537 -12.57 10.53 -8.40
CA LEU A 537 -11.60 10.52 -7.33
C LEU A 537 -12.07 9.72 -6.11
N TYR A 538 -13.34 9.86 -5.71
CA TYR A 538 -13.93 9.06 -4.63
C TYR A 538 -13.97 7.58 -5.00
N GLN A 539 -14.26 7.22 -6.25
CA GLN A 539 -14.24 5.84 -6.68
C GLN A 539 -12.84 5.24 -6.65
N ILE A 540 -11.84 5.95 -7.16
CA ILE A 540 -10.45 5.49 -7.19
C ILE A 540 -9.88 5.43 -5.77
N TYR A 541 -9.91 6.54 -5.03
CA TYR A 541 -9.25 6.60 -3.71
C TYR A 541 -10.07 5.92 -2.61
N GLY A 542 -11.40 5.96 -2.71
CA GLY A 542 -12.29 5.18 -1.84
C GLY A 542 -12.15 3.68 -2.09
N GLY A 543 -12.04 3.27 -3.35
CA GLY A 543 -11.74 1.88 -3.73
C GLY A 543 -10.37 1.42 -3.22
N LEU A 544 -9.33 2.25 -3.36
CA LEU A 544 -7.99 1.98 -2.81
C LEU A 544 -8.03 1.89 -1.28
N LEU A 545 -8.74 2.80 -0.61
CA LEU A 545 -8.91 2.77 0.84
C LEU A 545 -9.61 1.48 1.29
N PHE A 546 -10.67 1.08 0.59
CA PHE A 546 -11.38 -0.17 0.87
C PHE A 546 -10.45 -1.38 0.74
N VAL A 547 -9.73 -1.51 -0.38
CA VAL A 547 -8.77 -2.60 -0.63
C VAL A 547 -7.63 -2.57 0.40
N GLY A 548 -7.10 -1.38 0.69
CA GLY A 548 -6.03 -1.20 1.69
C GLY A 548 -6.43 -1.61 3.10
N LEU A 549 -7.62 -1.22 3.55
CA LEU A 549 -8.18 -1.65 4.84
C LEU A 549 -8.47 -3.14 4.87
N PHE A 550 -9.03 -3.69 3.78
CA PHE A 550 -9.34 -5.10 3.66
C PHE A 550 -8.07 -5.97 3.79
N ILE A 551 -7.02 -5.66 3.03
CA ILE A 551 -5.73 -6.33 3.10
C ILE A 551 -5.06 -6.08 4.47
N GLY A 552 -5.17 -4.87 5.01
CA GLY A 552 -4.66 -4.50 6.32
C GLY A 552 -5.26 -5.36 7.44
N ILE A 553 -6.58 -5.56 7.44
CA ILE A 553 -7.28 -6.44 8.40
C ILE A 553 -6.79 -7.90 8.25
N LEU A 554 -6.63 -8.38 7.02
CA LEU A 554 -6.13 -9.73 6.74
C LEU A 554 -4.71 -9.93 7.32
N PHE A 555 -3.81 -8.99 7.10
CA PHE A 555 -2.43 -9.03 7.61
C PHE A 555 -2.37 -8.86 9.12
N LEU A 556 -3.22 -8.03 9.69
CA LEU A 556 -3.30 -7.82 11.13
C LEU A 556 -3.75 -9.10 11.85
N MET A 557 -4.77 -9.78 11.34
CA MET A 557 -5.22 -11.06 11.86
C MET A 557 -4.13 -12.13 11.78
N ALA A 558 -3.41 -12.18 10.66
CA ALA A 558 -2.28 -13.07 10.50
C ALA A 558 -1.16 -12.78 11.52
N THR A 559 -0.83 -11.52 11.70
CA THR A 559 0.16 -11.08 12.70
C THR A 559 -0.26 -11.52 14.10
N ALA A 560 -1.51 -11.29 14.48
CA ALA A 560 -2.06 -11.69 15.78
C ALA A 560 -1.96 -13.20 16.01
N LEU A 561 -2.23 -14.00 14.98
CA LEU A 561 -2.17 -15.46 15.09
C LEU A 561 -0.74 -16.01 15.09
N ILE A 562 0.17 -15.42 14.30
CA ILE A 562 1.59 -15.79 14.36
C ILE A 562 2.11 -15.53 15.78
N ILE A 563 1.76 -14.39 16.36
CA ILE A 563 2.09 -14.02 17.72
C ILE A 563 1.52 -15.05 18.72
N TYR A 564 0.24 -15.39 18.59
CA TYR A 564 -0.43 -16.34 19.46
C TYR A 564 0.21 -17.73 19.43
N TYR A 565 0.39 -18.29 18.21
CA TYR A 565 1.02 -19.61 18.06
C TYR A 565 2.46 -19.65 18.59
N LYS A 566 3.20 -18.58 18.35
CA LYS A 566 4.56 -18.44 18.86
C LYS A 566 4.58 -18.49 20.37
N GLN A 567 3.71 -17.71 21.03
CA GLN A 567 3.64 -17.66 22.49
C GLN A 567 3.23 -19.01 23.11
N ILE A 568 2.28 -19.70 22.52
CA ILE A 568 1.89 -21.04 22.99
C ILE A 568 3.05 -22.02 22.85
N SER A 569 3.74 -22.04 21.72
CA SER A 569 4.89 -22.92 21.48
C SER A 569 6.02 -22.67 22.47
N GLU A 570 6.37 -21.38 22.66
CA GLU A 570 7.40 -20.98 23.64
C GLU A 570 6.97 -21.35 25.07
N GLY A 571 5.69 -21.13 25.41
CA GLY A 571 5.19 -21.46 26.74
C GLY A 571 5.36 -22.94 27.10
N TYR A 572 5.09 -23.87 26.18
CA TYR A 572 5.28 -25.30 26.42
C TYR A 572 6.76 -25.70 26.54
N GLN A 573 7.64 -25.10 25.76
CA GLN A 573 9.07 -25.37 25.82
C GLN A 573 9.69 -24.79 27.09
N ASP A 574 9.31 -23.60 27.45
CA ASP A 574 9.84 -22.89 28.62
C ASP A 574 9.35 -23.48 29.95
N LYS A 575 8.18 -24.13 29.96
CA LYS A 575 7.65 -24.75 31.18
C LYS A 575 8.68 -25.66 31.84
N LYS A 576 9.28 -26.58 31.07
CA LYS A 576 10.30 -27.52 31.59
C LYS A 576 11.57 -26.79 32.05
N ARG A 577 11.99 -25.73 31.34
CA ARG A 577 13.14 -24.89 31.71
C ARG A 577 12.93 -24.12 33.02
N PHE A 578 11.75 -23.56 33.21
CA PHE A 578 11.42 -22.82 34.43
C PHE A 578 11.23 -23.73 35.64
N GLU A 579 10.70 -24.94 35.45
CA GLU A 579 10.67 -25.97 36.49
C GLU A 579 12.11 -26.30 36.98
N ILE A 580 13.06 -26.49 36.06
CA ILE A 580 14.46 -26.72 36.42
C ILE A 580 15.06 -25.53 37.17
N MET A 581 14.83 -24.29 36.67
CA MET A 581 15.35 -23.08 37.32
C MET A 581 14.79 -22.88 38.74
N GLN A 582 13.53 -23.19 38.96
CA GLN A 582 12.91 -23.16 40.29
C GLN A 582 13.52 -24.20 41.22
N ASN A 583 13.79 -25.42 40.73
CA ASN A 583 14.45 -26.48 41.49
C ASN A 583 15.89 -26.12 41.88
N VAL A 584 16.54 -25.24 41.12
CA VAL A 584 17.90 -24.72 41.41
C VAL A 584 17.87 -23.50 42.32
N GLY A 585 16.67 -23.04 42.78
CA GLY A 585 16.51 -21.98 43.76
C GLY A 585 16.08 -20.61 43.26
N MET A 586 15.67 -20.48 41.98
CA MET A 586 15.13 -19.24 41.43
C MET A 586 13.74 -18.95 42.00
N SER A 587 13.54 -17.76 42.55
CA SER A 587 12.23 -17.36 43.09
C SER A 587 11.17 -17.14 42.01
N LEU A 588 9.89 -17.34 42.35
CA LEU A 588 8.77 -17.10 41.44
C LEU A 588 8.73 -15.67 40.90
N THR A 589 9.21 -14.69 41.69
CA THR A 589 9.27 -13.28 41.29
C THR A 589 10.36 -13.04 40.25
N GLU A 590 11.52 -13.67 40.36
CA GLU A 590 12.62 -13.59 39.40
C GLU A 590 12.25 -14.30 38.09
N VAL A 591 11.59 -15.46 38.17
CA VAL A 591 11.02 -16.15 37.01
C VAL A 591 10.06 -15.22 36.26
N LYS A 592 9.11 -14.59 36.98
CA LYS A 592 8.17 -13.64 36.39
C LYS A 592 8.87 -12.45 35.70
N LYS A 593 9.86 -11.85 36.36
CA LYS A 593 10.61 -10.72 35.81
C LYS A 593 11.39 -11.09 34.57
N THR A 594 12.04 -12.25 34.57
CA THR A 594 12.80 -12.79 33.44
C THR A 594 11.89 -13.09 32.24
N ILE A 595 10.74 -13.77 32.48
CA ILE A 595 9.73 -14.02 31.46
C ILE A 595 9.25 -12.70 30.83
N ARG A 596 8.84 -11.75 31.69
CA ARG A 596 8.32 -10.47 31.20
C ARG A 596 9.34 -9.73 30.35
N SER A 597 10.59 -9.68 30.75
CA SER A 597 11.67 -9.03 30.01
C SER A 597 11.92 -9.70 28.66
N GLN A 598 12.01 -11.03 28.63
CA GLN A 598 12.26 -11.78 27.41
C GLN A 598 11.09 -11.69 26.43
N VAL A 599 9.85 -11.84 26.92
CA VAL A 599 8.65 -11.75 26.08
C VAL A 599 8.50 -10.34 25.50
N LEU A 600 8.70 -9.29 26.30
CA LEU A 600 8.67 -7.91 25.83
C LEU A 600 9.69 -7.66 24.72
N MET A 601 10.96 -8.07 24.91
CA MET A 601 12.02 -7.83 23.94
C MET A 601 11.72 -8.52 22.60
N VAL A 602 11.31 -9.79 22.67
CA VAL A 602 10.97 -10.58 21.46
C VAL A 602 9.75 -10.00 20.74
N PHE A 603 8.82 -9.41 21.49
CA PHE A 603 7.57 -8.88 20.93
C PHE A 603 7.75 -7.52 20.26
N PHE A 604 8.45 -6.60 20.94
CA PHE A 604 8.57 -5.23 20.44
C PHE A 604 9.67 -5.06 19.39
N LEU A 605 10.64 -5.99 19.32
CA LEU A 605 11.70 -5.92 18.31
C LEU A 605 11.18 -5.87 16.86
N PRO A 606 10.22 -6.72 16.43
CA PRO A 606 9.62 -6.60 15.09
C PRO A 606 8.87 -5.28 14.86
N LEU A 607 8.19 -4.77 15.89
CA LEU A 607 7.45 -3.51 15.80
C LEU A 607 8.38 -2.31 15.63
N VAL A 608 9.47 -2.26 16.38
CA VAL A 608 10.51 -1.22 16.25
C VAL A 608 11.15 -1.29 14.86
N ALA A 609 11.47 -2.49 14.38
CA ALA A 609 12.01 -2.67 13.03
C ALA A 609 11.01 -2.22 11.95
N ALA A 610 9.72 -2.54 12.10
CA ALA A 610 8.68 -2.05 11.21
C ALA A 610 8.58 -0.51 11.23
N GLY A 611 8.66 0.11 12.39
CA GLY A 611 8.71 1.57 12.53
C GLY A 611 9.90 2.20 11.80
N ILE A 612 11.08 1.58 11.87
CA ILE A 612 12.26 2.02 11.12
C ILE A 612 12.04 1.89 9.61
N HIS A 613 11.48 0.75 9.15
CA HIS A 613 11.17 0.55 7.73
C HIS A 613 10.23 1.63 7.20
N ILE A 614 9.20 2.00 7.96
CA ILE A 614 8.26 3.07 7.57
C ILE A 614 8.96 4.43 7.54
N ALA A 615 9.73 4.76 8.57
CA ALA A 615 10.44 6.03 8.64
C ALA A 615 11.39 6.22 7.44
N VAL A 616 12.10 5.17 7.02
CA VAL A 616 12.99 5.21 5.86
C VAL A 616 12.22 5.25 4.55
N SER A 617 11.14 4.47 4.43
CA SER A 617 10.33 4.42 3.21
C SER A 617 9.41 5.63 3.06
N PHE A 618 9.27 6.47 4.08
CA PHE A 618 8.36 7.62 4.08
C PHE A 618 8.54 8.52 2.86
N ARG A 619 9.79 8.86 2.53
CA ARG A 619 10.11 9.76 1.40
C ARG A 619 9.69 9.19 0.05
N ILE A 620 10.02 7.92 -0.23
CA ILE A 620 9.70 7.29 -1.52
C ILE A 620 8.18 7.08 -1.67
N ILE A 621 7.48 6.71 -0.60
CA ILE A 621 6.02 6.56 -0.60
C ILE A 621 5.35 7.92 -0.78
N GLN A 622 5.84 8.96 -0.11
CA GLN A 622 5.34 10.31 -0.28
C GLN A 622 5.44 10.81 -1.72
N MET A 623 6.55 10.50 -2.42
CA MET A 623 6.68 10.83 -3.85
C MET A 623 5.61 10.13 -4.70
N MET A 624 5.33 8.85 -4.41
CA MET A 624 4.27 8.10 -5.10
C MET A 624 2.87 8.66 -4.80
N VAL A 625 2.62 9.03 -3.54
CA VAL A 625 1.34 9.66 -3.13
C VAL A 625 1.14 10.99 -3.83
N ARG A 626 2.19 11.82 -3.94
CA ARG A 626 2.13 13.10 -4.66
C ARG A 626 1.84 12.94 -6.15
N MET A 627 2.28 11.88 -6.77
CA MET A 627 1.99 11.59 -8.17
C MET A 627 0.51 11.24 -8.39
N LEU A 628 -0.12 10.57 -7.43
CA LEU A 628 -1.52 10.15 -7.51
C LEU A 628 -2.48 11.25 -7.03
N ALA A 629 -2.14 11.92 -5.95
CA ALA A 629 -2.93 12.99 -5.36
C ALA A 629 -2.00 14.13 -4.97
N MET A 630 -2.45 15.36 -5.13
CA MET A 630 -1.71 16.59 -4.77
C MET A 630 -1.53 16.76 -3.26
N GLY A 631 -1.48 15.63 -2.53
CA GLY A 631 -1.47 15.57 -1.07
C GLY A 631 -0.27 16.27 -0.46
N GLU A 632 -0.56 17.17 0.49
CA GLU A 632 0.48 17.81 1.30
C GLU A 632 1.30 16.77 2.08
N THR A 633 2.62 16.99 2.14
CA THR A 633 3.53 16.18 2.97
C THR A 633 3.07 16.06 4.42
N LYS A 634 2.46 17.13 4.95
CA LYS A 634 1.95 17.19 6.33
C LYS A 634 0.79 16.21 6.53
N LEU A 635 -0.15 16.14 5.58
CA LEU A 635 -1.29 15.24 5.64
C LEU A 635 -0.84 13.77 5.66
N PHE A 636 0.07 13.37 4.75
CA PHE A 636 0.62 12.02 4.72
C PHE A 636 1.38 11.67 6.02
N GLY A 637 2.18 12.62 6.54
CA GLY A 637 2.87 12.46 7.81
C GLY A 637 1.91 12.24 8.99
N MET A 638 0.85 13.05 9.07
CA MET A 638 -0.17 12.93 10.11
C MET A 638 -0.93 11.61 10.02
N CYS A 639 -1.37 11.20 8.83
CA CYS A 639 -2.03 9.91 8.61
C CYS A 639 -1.13 8.73 8.98
N THR A 640 0.17 8.81 8.66
CA THR A 640 1.15 7.78 9.02
C THR A 640 1.32 7.67 10.54
N LEU A 641 1.43 8.79 11.26
CA LEU A 641 1.56 8.82 12.72
C LEU A 641 0.31 8.29 13.43
N ILE A 642 -0.88 8.69 12.96
CA ILE A 642 -2.16 8.22 13.53
C ILE A 642 -2.29 6.70 13.30
N THR A 643 -2.01 6.21 12.08
CA THR A 643 -2.05 4.79 11.75
C THR A 643 -1.07 3.99 12.61
N LEU A 644 0.15 4.49 12.80
CA LEU A 644 1.15 3.87 13.68
C LEU A 644 0.67 3.82 15.13
N GLY A 645 0.08 4.91 15.64
CA GLY A 645 -0.49 4.96 16.99
C GLY A 645 -1.60 3.92 17.20
N ILE A 646 -2.57 3.86 16.28
CA ILE A 646 -3.67 2.88 16.33
C ILE A 646 -3.11 1.45 16.26
N PHE A 647 -2.16 1.20 15.34
CA PHE A 647 -1.52 -0.09 15.21
C PHE A 647 -0.78 -0.51 16.49
N CYS A 648 -0.04 0.39 17.13
CA CYS A 648 0.64 0.13 18.40
C CYS A 648 -0.34 -0.25 19.51
N VAL A 649 -1.52 0.40 19.58
CA VAL A 649 -2.55 0.05 20.54
C VAL A 649 -3.10 -1.35 20.28
N ILE A 650 -3.48 -1.67 19.03
CA ILE A 650 -3.99 -2.99 18.64
C ILE A 650 -2.92 -4.06 18.92
N TYR A 651 -1.68 -3.81 18.53
CA TYR A 651 -0.56 -4.71 18.76
C TYR A 651 -0.32 -4.96 20.26
N GLY A 652 -0.43 -3.91 21.08
CA GLY A 652 -0.35 -4.00 22.54
C GLY A 652 -1.48 -4.84 23.15
N LEU A 653 -2.72 -4.71 22.64
CA LEU A 653 -3.85 -5.55 23.06
C LEU A 653 -3.61 -7.02 22.71
N VAL A 654 -3.16 -7.32 21.48
CA VAL A 654 -2.80 -8.69 21.07
C VAL A 654 -1.71 -9.25 21.97
N TYR A 655 -0.70 -8.45 22.29
CA TYR A 655 0.33 -8.84 23.26
C TYR A 655 -0.26 -9.18 24.64
N ALA A 656 -1.12 -8.34 25.19
CA ALA A 656 -1.70 -8.54 26.53
C ALA A 656 -2.50 -9.85 26.61
N PHE A 657 -3.32 -10.14 25.58
CA PHE A 657 -4.10 -11.38 25.50
C PHE A 657 -3.22 -12.63 25.37
N THR A 658 -2.20 -12.55 24.50
CA THR A 658 -1.31 -13.69 24.25
C THR A 658 -0.35 -13.95 25.42
N ALA A 659 0.16 -12.91 26.08
CA ALA A 659 0.97 -13.02 27.27
C ALA A 659 0.24 -13.68 28.44
N LYS A 660 -1.06 -13.43 28.59
CA LYS A 660 -1.89 -14.13 29.59
C LYS A 660 -1.96 -15.63 29.31
N SER A 661 -2.11 -16.03 28.05
CA SER A 661 -2.12 -17.43 27.65
C SER A 661 -0.79 -18.12 27.90
N TYR A 662 0.34 -17.47 27.56
CA TYR A 662 1.69 -17.93 27.87
C TYR A 662 1.88 -18.14 29.38
N TYR A 663 1.49 -17.15 30.19
CA TYR A 663 1.61 -17.20 31.65
C TYR A 663 0.87 -18.39 32.27
N ASN A 664 -0.34 -18.70 31.76
CA ASN A 664 -1.15 -19.82 32.23
C ASN A 664 -0.52 -21.19 31.87
N ILE A 665 0.31 -21.26 30.84
CA ILE A 665 1.02 -22.50 30.45
C ILE A 665 2.27 -22.70 31.31
N VAL A 666 3.02 -21.64 31.57
CA VAL A 666 4.32 -21.70 32.29
C VAL A 666 4.11 -21.77 33.81
N ARG A 667 2.97 -21.30 34.32
CA ARG A 667 2.68 -21.35 35.76
C ARG A 667 2.63 -22.82 36.23
N VAL A 668 3.63 -23.22 36.97
CA VAL A 668 3.60 -24.49 37.71
C VAL A 668 2.51 -24.37 38.76
N LYS A 669 1.55 -25.29 38.76
CA LYS A 669 0.61 -25.41 39.85
C LYS A 669 1.45 -25.87 41.07
N ALA A 670 1.52 -25.00 42.09
CA ALA A 670 2.05 -25.36 43.39
C ALA A 670 1.18 -26.47 43.99
#